data_cbfd1298c2303779b0fad6b9958d0b5e
#
_entry.id   cbfd1298c2303779b0fad6b9958d0b5e
#
_cell.length_a   1.000
_cell.length_b   1.000
_cell.length_c   1.000
_cell.angle_alpha   90.00
_cell.angle_beta   90.00
_cell.angle_gamma   90.00
#
_symmetry.space_group_name_H-M   'P 1'
#
loop_
_entity.id
_entity.type
_entity.pdbx_description
1 polymer ?
#
loop_
_entity_poly.entity_id
_entity_poly.type
_entity_poly.pdbx_seq_one_letter_code
_entity_poly.pdbx_strand_id
1 'polypeptide(L)'
;HIIYRRSKAEMLAEPEEIQEAEIEGIKIHLLVAPLKIASNGNNVSGIECIRTKLSELDSTGRRKPIPIEGSEFFIEAEHIIPAVGQEPDLGNLGQDSRFEISRWNTLVVNPETLQTNQPGIFAGGDLITGPATVIEAVEAGKRAATYISKYLQGEVLPTEWEEGPPMGDHWLSVPKEEPIRHRMHAPTLPAEQRLSGFQEVNLCANEKEASEEANRCLNCGGCCECYQCVTACKAQAVTLETHAQVSDLLKIKAGSVILAPGFEPFDPSRYETYRYAGFPNVVTSMEFERILSSTGPYQGQLKRPSDGQHPHKIAWLQCVGSRDINQCDHSYCSSVCCMYATKEAVIAKEHAGGDLDTAIFFMDMRTYGKDFEGYYNRAREEMGVRYIRSRIHSIEEVGETNDLIIRYADEDGTPREEIFDLVVLSVGLETPASLKALAERLEISLDKDGFVDTGSFSPVATSRPGVYVCGAFQEPKDIPYSVMEASAAACDVKAKLSSARGSLVKERIYPPERDVSDEKPRIGVFVCNCGTNIGGIVNVPEVVKYARSLPSVAYVEENLFTCSQDTQDKLKEVIQREKLNRVVVAACTPRTHEPLFQETLRDAGLNKYLFEMANIRNQCSWVHSREKEQATQKAMDLVRMSAARARLIAPLPQPTIGVDDRALVIGGGIAGMTSALSLADQGYRTTLVEKASELGGNARHLVSTWRGEVIGRSLSEMIERVKSHPLIDLYTDAVIRQSSGFVGNFETVIGQGEKDIQIRHGAVVMAVGAEECKPKEYLYGEDSRVMTHLELDRAITGKDIRISEAKAAVFIQCVGSREPSRPYCSKVCCTHSIKSALELKELNPEMDIYVLYRDIRTYGQREALYRDARAKGVIFIRYTLNDKPEVQKDGFELWVTVKDHILDRKIRLRADLVALASAIIPADNSALAQIFKLPLNQDGFFMEAHAKLRPVEFATDGIFLAGMAHYPKPIEESIAQAKAAASRASVVLSKKELTVEGVVSHVTESMCRGCGKCVEVCPYNA
;
A
#
# COMPACT_ATOMS: atom_id res chain seq x y z
N HIS A 1 11.08 4.79 -64.90
CA HIS A 1 12.39 5.28 -64.45
C HIS A 1 12.20 6.41 -63.39
N ILE A 2 12.88 6.32 -62.23
CA ILE A 2 13.00 7.40 -61.26
C ILE A 2 14.45 7.92 -61.33
N ILE A 3 14.60 9.22 -61.54
CA ILE A 3 15.89 9.87 -61.59
C ILE A 3 16.13 10.64 -60.28
N TYR A 4 17.18 10.29 -59.53
CA TYR A 4 17.48 10.91 -58.25
C TYR A 4 18.92 11.35 -58.14
N ARG A 5 19.14 12.63 -57.86
CA ARG A 5 20.46 13.28 -57.94
C ARG A 5 21.42 12.93 -56.79
N ARG A 6 20.97 12.22 -55.75
CA ARG A 6 21.73 11.75 -54.60
C ARG A 6 21.74 10.22 -54.50
N SER A 7 22.34 9.66 -53.45
CA SER A 7 22.31 8.21 -53.21
C SER A 7 21.04 7.77 -52.52
N LYS A 8 20.90 6.46 -52.35
CA LYS A 8 19.73 5.82 -51.65
C LYS A 8 19.66 6.27 -50.18
N ALA A 9 20.81 6.52 -49.56
CA ALA A 9 20.88 6.95 -48.18
C ALA A 9 20.30 8.37 -47.90
N GLU A 10 20.31 9.24 -48.94
CA GLU A 10 19.70 10.58 -48.82
C GLU A 10 18.24 10.63 -49.37
N MET A 11 17.70 9.51 -49.77
CA MET A 11 16.30 9.44 -50.19
C MET A 11 15.39 9.53 -48.92
N LEU A 12 14.39 10.39 -48.98
CA LEU A 12 13.44 10.61 -47.88
C LEU A 12 12.23 9.66 -47.92
N ALA A 13 12.11 8.87 -49.00
CA ALA A 13 11.05 7.85 -49.08
C ALA A 13 11.38 6.69 -48.11
N GLU A 14 10.31 6.04 -47.62
CA GLU A 14 10.45 4.90 -46.76
C GLU A 14 11.23 3.77 -47.47
N PRO A 15 12.18 3.10 -46.78
CA PRO A 15 12.97 2.02 -47.37
C PRO A 15 12.13 0.90 -48.00
N GLU A 16 10.98 0.59 -47.41
CA GLU A 16 10.05 -0.43 -47.88
C GLU A 16 9.41 -0.02 -49.22
N GLU A 17 8.98 1.24 -49.35
CA GLU A 17 8.45 1.77 -50.61
C GLU A 17 9.49 1.77 -51.75
N ILE A 18 10.74 2.09 -51.43
CA ILE A 18 11.85 2.01 -52.41
C ILE A 18 12.05 0.55 -52.87
N GLN A 19 12.00 -0.38 -51.97
CA GLN A 19 12.17 -1.79 -52.25
C GLN A 19 10.98 -2.33 -53.06
N GLU A 20 9.76 -1.96 -52.74
CA GLU A 20 8.56 -2.31 -53.49
C GLU A 20 8.60 -1.80 -54.90
N ALA A 21 9.01 -0.54 -55.12
CA ALA A 21 9.20 0.02 -56.46
C ALA A 21 10.23 -0.77 -57.30
N GLU A 22 11.35 -1.20 -56.66
CA GLU A 22 12.35 -2.05 -57.34
C GLU A 22 11.78 -3.44 -57.69
N ILE A 23 10.98 -4.06 -56.76
CA ILE A 23 10.32 -5.35 -56.99
C ILE A 23 9.34 -5.27 -58.14
N GLU A 24 8.61 -4.17 -58.27
CA GLU A 24 7.69 -3.93 -59.39
C GLU A 24 8.37 -3.55 -60.71
N GLY A 25 9.69 -3.53 -60.73
CA GLY A 25 10.49 -3.33 -61.93
C GLY A 25 10.78 -1.86 -62.26
N ILE A 26 10.51 -0.95 -61.35
CA ILE A 26 10.87 0.49 -61.52
C ILE A 26 12.38 0.65 -61.44
N LYS A 27 12.99 1.26 -62.46
CA LYS A 27 14.41 1.48 -62.51
C LYS A 27 14.72 2.82 -61.82
N ILE A 28 15.43 2.75 -60.68
CA ILE A 28 15.90 3.94 -59.93
C ILE A 28 17.33 4.28 -60.32
N HIS A 29 17.49 5.45 -60.93
CA HIS A 29 18.79 5.97 -61.35
C HIS A 29 19.34 6.93 -60.23
N LEU A 30 20.17 6.39 -59.38
CA LEU A 30 20.79 7.13 -58.28
C LEU A 30 22.02 7.92 -58.81
N LEU A 31 22.33 9.04 -58.18
CA LEU A 31 23.42 9.90 -58.56
C LEU A 31 23.31 10.42 -60.01
N VAL A 32 22.10 10.71 -60.44
CA VAL A 32 21.77 11.18 -61.75
C VAL A 32 20.91 12.42 -61.66
N ALA A 33 21.29 13.48 -62.36
CA ALA A 33 20.53 14.72 -62.47
C ALA A 33 20.03 14.94 -63.87
N PRO A 34 18.81 15.45 -64.10
CA PRO A 34 18.33 15.83 -65.40
C PRO A 34 19.00 17.11 -65.93
N LEU A 35 19.35 17.15 -67.18
CA LEU A 35 19.92 18.32 -67.86
C LEU A 35 18.93 18.98 -68.80
N LYS A 36 18.37 18.22 -69.69
CA LYS A 36 17.51 18.75 -70.75
C LYS A 36 16.49 17.73 -71.27
N ILE A 37 15.25 18.17 -71.46
CA ILE A 37 14.23 17.37 -72.10
C ILE A 37 14.43 17.43 -73.62
N ALA A 38 14.48 16.27 -74.25
CA ALA A 38 14.56 16.15 -75.69
C ALA A 38 13.17 15.91 -76.25
N SER A 39 12.90 16.54 -77.40
CA SER A 39 11.61 16.38 -78.10
C SER A 39 11.84 16.15 -79.63
N ASN A 40 10.94 15.41 -80.23
CA ASN A 40 10.87 15.21 -81.66
C ASN A 40 9.50 15.78 -82.11
N GLY A 41 9.60 17.03 -82.64
CA GLY A 41 8.38 17.84 -82.94
C GLY A 41 7.67 18.23 -81.62
N ASN A 42 6.36 17.85 -81.52
CA ASN A 42 5.56 18.17 -80.37
C ASN A 42 5.54 17.05 -79.31
N ASN A 43 6.30 15.95 -79.53
CA ASN A 43 6.31 14.83 -78.59
C ASN A 43 7.67 14.79 -77.88
N VAL A 44 7.60 14.38 -76.54
CA VAL A 44 8.81 14.10 -75.74
C VAL A 44 9.42 12.81 -76.31
N SER A 45 10.77 12.81 -76.48
CA SER A 45 11.53 11.62 -76.89
C SER A 45 12.41 11.07 -75.81
N GLY A 46 12.65 11.86 -74.77
CA GLY A 46 13.42 11.39 -73.61
C GLY A 46 14.05 12.57 -72.86
N ILE A 47 15.00 12.25 -71.96
CA ILE A 47 15.67 13.19 -71.07
C ILE A 47 17.17 12.93 -71.09
N GLU A 48 17.94 13.98 -71.29
CA GLU A 48 19.40 14.01 -71.18
C GLU A 48 19.75 14.17 -69.71
N CYS A 49 20.58 13.31 -69.21
CA CYS A 49 20.95 13.21 -67.78
C CYS A 49 22.46 13.29 -67.61
N ILE A 50 22.94 13.73 -66.50
CA ILE A 50 24.33 13.73 -66.11
C ILE A 50 24.53 12.96 -64.77
N ARG A 51 25.65 12.26 -64.68
CA ARG A 51 25.97 11.61 -63.40
C ARG A 51 26.46 12.66 -62.39
N THR A 52 26.18 12.42 -61.11
CA THR A 52 26.60 13.29 -60.00
C THR A 52 27.48 12.55 -59.05
N LYS A 53 28.32 13.26 -58.30
CA LYS A 53 29.01 12.76 -57.10
C LYS A 53 28.62 13.60 -55.89
N LEU A 54 28.63 12.98 -54.71
CA LEU A 54 28.31 13.69 -53.49
C LEU A 54 29.54 14.40 -52.92
N SER A 55 29.32 15.63 -52.46
CA SER A 55 30.32 16.45 -51.77
C SER A 55 30.05 16.46 -50.24
N GLU A 56 30.55 17.51 -49.58
CA GLU A 56 30.32 17.78 -48.17
C GLU A 56 28.83 18.07 -47.89
N LEU A 57 28.44 17.99 -46.60
CA LEU A 57 27.06 18.24 -46.14
C LEU A 57 26.67 19.69 -46.46
N ASP A 58 25.45 19.86 -46.98
CA ASP A 58 24.84 21.18 -47.18
C ASP A 58 24.21 21.71 -45.88
N SER A 59 23.65 22.90 -45.89
CA SER A 59 22.97 23.50 -44.73
C SER A 59 21.72 22.76 -44.24
N THR A 60 21.27 21.73 -44.97
CA THR A 60 20.16 20.83 -44.60
C THR A 60 20.65 19.51 -44.03
N GLY A 61 21.98 19.36 -43.82
CA GLY A 61 22.55 18.10 -43.33
C GLY A 61 22.65 17.00 -44.40
N ARG A 62 22.41 17.29 -45.67
CA ARG A 62 22.52 16.36 -46.80
C ARG A 62 23.69 16.67 -47.69
N ARG A 63 24.32 15.67 -48.33
CA ARG A 63 25.44 15.83 -49.22
C ARG A 63 24.99 16.49 -50.53
N LYS A 64 25.69 17.55 -50.94
CA LYS A 64 25.40 18.30 -52.19
C LYS A 64 25.82 17.47 -53.41
N PRO A 65 24.94 17.24 -54.38
CA PRO A 65 25.30 16.58 -55.66
C PRO A 65 26.05 17.55 -56.56
N ILE A 66 27.22 17.14 -57.06
CA ILE A 66 28.04 17.91 -58.04
C ILE A 66 28.06 17.12 -59.35
N PRO A 67 27.66 17.73 -60.48
CA PRO A 67 27.74 17.06 -61.76
C PRO A 67 29.20 16.65 -62.18
N ILE A 68 29.26 15.48 -62.83
CA ILE A 68 30.54 14.97 -63.39
C ILE A 68 30.55 15.32 -64.88
N GLU A 69 31.36 16.29 -65.25
CA GLU A 69 31.47 16.75 -66.67
C GLU A 69 31.90 15.57 -67.56
N GLY A 70 31.24 15.45 -68.73
CA GLY A 70 31.52 14.43 -69.73
C GLY A 70 30.85 13.06 -69.39
N SER A 71 29.91 13.04 -68.47
CA SER A 71 29.15 11.81 -68.08
C SER A 71 27.69 11.85 -68.52
N GLU A 72 27.41 12.70 -69.51
CA GLU A 72 26.07 12.86 -70.04
C GLU A 72 25.60 11.59 -70.74
N PHE A 73 24.29 11.22 -70.55
CA PHE A 73 23.66 10.11 -71.23
C PHE A 73 22.17 10.35 -71.38
N PHE A 74 21.54 9.55 -72.21
CA PHE A 74 20.15 9.75 -72.60
C PHE A 74 19.28 8.62 -72.11
N ILE A 75 18.10 8.98 -71.56
CA ILE A 75 17.04 8.03 -71.17
C ILE A 75 15.83 8.32 -72.05
N GLU A 76 15.40 7.32 -72.83
CA GLU A 76 14.17 7.38 -73.65
C GLU A 76 12.94 7.40 -72.76
N ALA A 77 12.03 8.34 -72.99
CA ALA A 77 10.79 8.47 -72.26
C ALA A 77 9.77 9.25 -73.11
N GLU A 78 8.52 8.78 -73.10
CA GLU A 78 7.43 9.46 -73.76
C GLU A 78 6.72 10.47 -72.87
N HIS A 79 6.84 10.29 -71.57
CA HIS A 79 6.27 11.17 -70.51
C HIS A 79 7.34 11.47 -69.45
N ILE A 80 7.40 12.72 -69.04
CA ILE A 80 8.30 13.15 -67.96
C ILE A 80 7.46 13.85 -66.90
N ILE A 81 7.52 13.33 -65.66
CA ILE A 81 6.80 13.88 -64.53
C ILE A 81 7.85 14.51 -63.58
N PRO A 82 7.92 15.85 -63.47
CA PRO A 82 8.81 16.49 -62.50
C PRO A 82 8.23 16.37 -61.10
N ALA A 83 8.94 15.66 -60.24
CA ALA A 83 8.63 15.55 -58.79
C ALA A 83 9.29 16.73 -58.05
N VAL A 84 8.66 17.89 -58.13
CA VAL A 84 9.16 19.15 -57.55
C VAL A 84 8.76 19.26 -56.09
N GLY A 85 9.59 19.97 -55.30
CA GLY A 85 9.24 20.30 -53.91
C GLY A 85 8.09 21.31 -53.84
N GLN A 86 7.51 21.39 -52.68
CA GLN A 86 6.45 22.34 -52.34
C GLN A 86 7.02 23.45 -51.46
N GLU A 87 6.42 24.62 -51.49
CA GLU A 87 6.73 25.76 -50.64
C GLU A 87 5.43 26.32 -50.07
N PRO A 88 5.43 26.83 -48.83
CA PRO A 88 4.28 27.51 -48.27
C PRO A 88 3.92 28.74 -49.07
N ASP A 89 2.66 28.90 -49.43
CA ASP A 89 2.15 30.10 -50.06
C ASP A 89 1.71 31.13 -49.02
N LEU A 90 2.52 32.12 -48.80
CA LEU A 90 2.27 33.25 -47.90
C LEU A 90 1.42 34.36 -48.54
N GLY A 91 0.97 34.21 -49.78
CA GLY A 91 0.26 35.28 -50.54
C GLY A 91 -1.03 35.74 -49.85
N ASN A 92 -1.69 34.88 -49.12
CA ASN A 92 -2.89 35.21 -48.34
C ASN A 92 -2.63 36.07 -47.09
N LEU A 93 -1.41 36.12 -46.61
CA LEU A 93 -1.00 36.98 -45.48
C LEU A 93 -0.72 38.41 -45.91
N GLY A 94 -0.76 38.68 -47.25
CA GLY A 94 -0.48 39.97 -47.87
C GLY A 94 0.98 40.40 -47.65
N GLN A 95 1.28 41.69 -47.98
CA GLN A 95 2.59 42.29 -47.70
C GLN A 95 2.68 42.77 -46.23
N ASP A 96 2.07 42.08 -45.31
CA ASP A 96 2.05 42.47 -43.92
C ASP A 96 3.39 42.11 -43.23
N SER A 97 4.25 43.09 -43.09
CA SER A 97 5.58 42.98 -42.52
C SER A 97 5.59 42.68 -41.00
N ARG A 98 4.43 42.50 -40.40
CA ARG A 98 4.27 42.22 -38.95
C ARG A 98 4.61 40.80 -38.54
N PHE A 99 4.54 39.83 -39.49
CA PHE A 99 4.90 38.46 -39.21
C PHE A 99 6.40 38.22 -39.40
N GLU A 100 6.96 37.45 -38.50
CA GLU A 100 8.33 36.98 -38.64
C GLU A 100 8.36 35.76 -39.57
N ILE A 101 9.15 35.84 -40.64
CA ILE A 101 9.29 34.80 -41.67
C ILE A 101 10.71 34.25 -41.61
N SER A 102 10.82 32.94 -41.61
CA SER A 102 12.12 32.26 -41.63
C SER A 102 12.80 32.36 -43.00
N ARG A 103 14.10 32.04 -43.06
CA ARG A 103 14.85 31.92 -44.31
C ARG A 103 14.29 30.87 -45.28
N TRP A 104 13.39 30.02 -44.83
CA TRP A 104 12.74 28.96 -45.60
C TRP A 104 11.33 29.31 -46.05
N ASN A 105 10.98 30.58 -45.98
CA ASN A 105 9.64 31.07 -46.33
C ASN A 105 8.51 30.45 -45.50
N THR A 106 8.78 30.15 -44.21
CA THR A 106 7.79 29.67 -43.25
C THR A 106 7.54 30.68 -42.16
N LEU A 107 6.39 30.67 -41.49
CA LEU A 107 6.13 31.52 -40.33
C LEU A 107 6.93 31.05 -39.14
N VAL A 108 7.52 32.02 -38.42
CA VAL A 108 8.15 31.74 -37.11
C VAL A 108 7.10 31.81 -36.03
N VAL A 109 7.02 30.73 -35.22
CA VAL A 109 6.11 30.63 -34.10
C VAL A 109 6.84 30.18 -32.84
N ASN A 110 6.25 30.40 -31.69
CA ASN A 110 6.72 29.76 -30.47
C ASN A 110 6.55 28.22 -30.64
N PRO A 111 7.62 27.44 -30.44
CA PRO A 111 7.59 25.99 -30.71
C PRO A 111 6.58 25.20 -29.86
N GLU A 112 6.27 25.70 -28.67
CA GLU A 112 5.32 25.03 -27.76
C GLU A 112 3.88 25.47 -28.06
N THR A 113 3.63 26.78 -28.06
CA THR A 113 2.27 27.32 -28.15
C THR A 113 1.74 27.47 -29.57
N LEU A 114 2.62 27.41 -30.56
CA LEU A 114 2.31 27.72 -31.98
C LEU A 114 1.80 29.14 -32.21
N GLN A 115 1.95 30.05 -31.23
CA GLN A 115 1.60 31.46 -31.40
C GLN A 115 2.70 32.18 -32.22
N THR A 116 2.28 32.97 -33.16
CA THR A 116 3.18 33.86 -33.92
C THR A 116 3.69 35.00 -33.04
N ASN A 117 4.56 35.83 -33.57
CA ASN A 117 4.96 37.08 -32.93
C ASN A 117 3.81 38.10 -32.79
N GLN A 118 2.60 37.79 -33.31
CA GLN A 118 1.37 38.57 -33.12
C GLN A 118 0.45 37.88 -32.13
N PRO A 119 0.15 38.47 -30.94
CA PRO A 119 -0.73 37.90 -29.95
C PRO A 119 -2.09 37.54 -30.53
N GLY A 120 -2.58 36.32 -30.20
CA GLY A 120 -3.86 35.80 -30.66
C GLY A 120 -3.85 35.20 -32.07
N ILE A 121 -2.70 35.19 -32.75
CA ILE A 121 -2.55 34.52 -34.04
C ILE A 121 -1.63 33.29 -33.88
N PHE A 122 -2.14 32.14 -34.29
CA PHE A 122 -1.47 30.85 -34.21
C PHE A 122 -1.31 30.26 -35.61
N ALA A 123 -0.26 29.49 -35.82
CA ALA A 123 0.00 28.80 -37.09
C ALA A 123 0.52 27.39 -36.84
N GLY A 124 0.22 26.47 -37.78
CA GLY A 124 0.66 25.07 -37.69
C GLY A 124 0.74 24.42 -39.05
N GLY A 125 1.18 23.17 -39.12
CA GLY A 125 1.39 22.40 -40.33
C GLY A 125 2.51 22.98 -41.22
N ASP A 126 2.40 22.70 -42.52
CA ASP A 126 3.45 23.09 -43.52
C ASP A 126 3.79 24.57 -43.50
N LEU A 127 2.87 25.41 -43.02
CA LEU A 127 3.10 26.85 -42.91
C LEU A 127 4.26 27.21 -41.99
N ILE A 128 4.52 26.38 -40.99
CA ILE A 128 5.61 26.59 -40.00
C ILE A 128 6.79 25.66 -40.19
N THR A 129 6.56 24.43 -40.67
CA THR A 129 7.60 23.41 -40.84
C THR A 129 8.19 23.37 -42.25
N GLY A 130 7.49 23.91 -43.25
CA GLY A 130 7.63 23.51 -44.63
C GLY A 130 6.94 22.19 -44.89
N PRO A 131 7.00 21.64 -46.09
CA PRO A 131 6.32 20.37 -46.42
C PRO A 131 6.74 19.26 -45.47
N ALA A 132 5.75 18.71 -44.76
CA ALA A 132 5.91 17.67 -43.76
C ALA A 132 4.78 16.61 -43.88
N THR A 133 4.66 15.73 -42.90
CA THR A 133 3.65 14.66 -42.94
C THR A 133 2.26 15.14 -42.50
N VAL A 134 1.23 14.47 -42.94
CA VAL A 134 -0.15 14.74 -42.52
C VAL A 134 -0.31 14.61 -40.98
N ILE A 135 0.40 13.65 -40.33
CA ILE A 135 0.30 13.43 -38.90
C ILE A 135 0.90 14.61 -38.11
N GLU A 136 1.98 15.21 -38.60
CA GLU A 136 2.58 16.41 -37.99
C GLU A 136 1.66 17.62 -38.13
N ALA A 137 0.98 17.75 -39.25
CA ALA A 137 -0.01 18.82 -39.44
C ALA A 137 -1.23 18.65 -38.52
N VAL A 138 -1.71 17.42 -38.34
CA VAL A 138 -2.81 17.10 -37.39
C VAL A 138 -2.40 17.39 -35.95
N GLU A 139 -1.17 17.01 -35.55
CA GLU A 139 -0.63 17.31 -34.20
C GLU A 139 -0.54 18.83 -33.98
N ALA A 140 0.04 19.56 -34.94
CA ALA A 140 0.13 21.01 -34.84
C ALA A 140 -1.26 21.67 -34.74
N GLY A 141 -2.26 21.17 -35.45
CA GLY A 141 -3.65 21.64 -35.34
C GLY A 141 -4.26 21.42 -33.97
N LYS A 142 -4.08 20.24 -33.37
CA LYS A 142 -4.55 19.91 -32.02
C LYS A 142 -3.86 20.79 -30.97
N ARG A 143 -2.56 20.94 -31.06
CA ARG A 143 -1.77 21.77 -30.16
C ARG A 143 -2.18 23.24 -30.24
N ALA A 144 -2.30 23.79 -31.45
CA ALA A 144 -2.77 25.15 -31.65
C ALA A 144 -4.16 25.38 -31.03
N ALA A 145 -5.09 24.43 -31.21
CA ALA A 145 -6.44 24.53 -30.63
C ALA A 145 -6.41 24.58 -29.11
N THR A 146 -5.53 23.79 -28.47
CA THR A 146 -5.34 23.81 -27.01
C THR A 146 -4.89 25.19 -26.51
N TYR A 147 -3.85 25.77 -27.16
CA TYR A 147 -3.34 27.08 -26.76
C TYR A 147 -4.24 28.25 -27.16
N ILE A 148 -5.01 28.15 -28.24
CA ILE A 148 -6.07 29.10 -28.59
C ILE A 148 -7.14 29.12 -27.46
N SER A 149 -7.56 27.96 -26.98
CA SER A 149 -8.52 27.86 -25.88
C SER A 149 -8.01 28.55 -24.62
N LYS A 150 -6.77 28.30 -24.23
CA LYS A 150 -6.11 28.96 -23.09
C LYS A 150 -6.02 30.48 -23.28
N TYR A 151 -5.60 30.91 -24.44
CA TYR A 151 -5.53 32.35 -24.77
C TYR A 151 -6.90 33.04 -24.63
N LEU A 152 -7.97 32.40 -25.13
CA LEU A 152 -9.33 32.92 -25.03
C LEU A 152 -9.88 32.95 -23.58
N GLN A 153 -9.36 32.08 -22.71
CA GLN A 153 -9.65 32.08 -21.27
C GLN A 153 -8.87 33.12 -20.48
N GLY A 154 -7.96 33.83 -21.14
CA GLY A 154 -7.12 34.87 -20.52
C GLY A 154 -5.94 34.32 -19.76
N GLU A 155 -5.54 33.08 -20.01
CA GLU A 155 -4.33 32.48 -19.44
C GLU A 155 -3.05 33.08 -20.07
N VAL A 156 -2.03 33.22 -19.26
CA VAL A 156 -0.70 33.65 -19.74
C VAL A 156 -0.03 32.47 -20.42
N LEU A 157 0.19 32.59 -21.71
CA LEU A 157 0.88 31.53 -22.47
C LEU A 157 2.39 31.59 -22.21
N PRO A 158 3.10 30.44 -22.20
CA PRO A 158 4.56 30.39 -22.06
C PRO A 158 5.22 31.16 -23.20
N THR A 159 6.18 32.03 -22.84
CA THR A 159 6.98 32.83 -23.80
C THR A 159 8.31 32.20 -24.14
N GLU A 160 8.83 31.35 -23.26
CA GLU A 160 10.08 30.60 -23.45
C GLU A 160 9.78 29.11 -23.48
N TRP A 161 10.34 28.42 -24.45
CA TRP A 161 10.26 26.96 -24.52
C TRP A 161 11.46 26.39 -23.76
N GLU A 162 11.19 25.69 -22.66
CA GLU A 162 12.18 24.82 -22.04
C GLU A 162 11.98 23.42 -22.66
N GLU A 163 13.02 22.93 -23.32
CA GLU A 163 13.05 21.50 -23.68
C GLU A 163 12.84 20.70 -22.39
N GLY A 164 11.70 20.02 -22.29
CA GLY A 164 11.43 19.16 -21.15
C GLY A 164 12.61 18.19 -20.98
N PRO A 165 12.94 17.75 -19.77
CA PRO A 165 13.99 16.76 -19.60
C PRO A 165 13.71 15.63 -20.60
N PRO A 166 14.74 15.16 -21.33
CA PRO A 166 14.56 14.05 -22.25
C PRO A 166 13.82 12.97 -21.49
N MET A 167 12.77 12.40 -22.08
CA MET A 167 12.06 11.26 -21.49
C MET A 167 13.17 10.29 -21.06
N GLY A 168 13.39 10.19 -19.76
CA GLY A 168 14.45 9.37 -19.23
C GLY A 168 14.33 7.97 -19.79
N ASP A 169 15.42 7.30 -20.00
CA ASP A 169 15.47 5.88 -20.36
C ASP A 169 14.80 5.08 -19.23
N HIS A 170 13.46 5.08 -19.20
CA HIS A 170 12.65 4.25 -18.33
C HIS A 170 12.51 2.83 -18.88
N TRP A 171 13.21 2.54 -19.95
CA TRP A 171 13.22 1.22 -20.56
C TRP A 171 14.05 0.28 -19.70
N LEU A 172 13.45 -0.82 -19.31
CA LEU A 172 14.17 -1.95 -18.75
C LEU A 172 15.28 -2.34 -19.76
N SER A 173 16.52 -2.44 -19.31
CA SER A 173 17.60 -2.94 -20.17
C SER A 173 17.29 -4.38 -20.53
N VAL A 174 17.10 -4.65 -21.82
CA VAL A 174 16.91 -6.04 -22.30
C VAL A 174 18.16 -6.84 -21.96
N PRO A 175 18.05 -7.98 -21.28
CA PRO A 175 19.19 -8.87 -21.03
C PRO A 175 19.92 -9.20 -22.34
N LYS A 176 21.24 -9.20 -22.33
CA LYS A 176 22.05 -9.42 -23.56
C LYS A 176 21.86 -10.83 -24.15
N GLU A 177 21.42 -11.77 -23.34
CA GLU A 177 21.16 -13.16 -23.72
C GLU A 177 19.77 -13.40 -24.30
N GLU A 178 18.84 -12.41 -24.23
CA GLU A 178 17.51 -12.54 -24.82
C GLU A 178 17.61 -12.70 -26.35
N PRO A 179 16.99 -13.74 -26.93
CA PRO A 179 17.01 -13.92 -28.37
C PRO A 179 16.24 -12.80 -29.08
N ILE A 180 16.83 -12.24 -30.10
CA ILE A 180 16.17 -11.20 -30.92
C ILE A 180 14.98 -11.85 -31.63
N ARG A 181 13.78 -11.37 -31.33
CA ARG A 181 12.55 -11.70 -32.05
C ARG A 181 12.31 -10.62 -33.11
N HIS A 182 12.45 -10.99 -34.38
CA HIS A 182 12.23 -10.07 -35.47
C HIS A 182 10.78 -9.64 -35.56
N ARG A 183 10.57 -8.37 -35.97
CA ARG A 183 9.24 -7.86 -36.27
C ARG A 183 8.60 -8.68 -37.40
N MET A 184 7.29 -8.96 -37.28
CA MET A 184 6.53 -9.54 -38.34
C MET A 184 6.49 -8.60 -39.56
N HIS A 185 6.71 -9.12 -40.76
CA HIS A 185 6.45 -8.39 -41.99
C HIS A 185 5.08 -8.82 -42.53
N ALA A 186 4.22 -7.82 -42.80
CA ALA A 186 2.92 -8.10 -43.37
C ALA A 186 3.09 -8.85 -44.72
N PRO A 187 2.35 -9.91 -44.96
CA PRO A 187 2.38 -10.61 -46.25
C PRO A 187 1.98 -9.62 -47.36
N THR A 188 2.63 -9.71 -48.50
CA THR A 188 2.34 -8.83 -49.63
C THR A 188 2.00 -9.62 -50.87
N LEU A 189 1.23 -9.02 -51.77
CA LEU A 189 0.92 -9.64 -53.07
C LEU A 189 2.20 -9.91 -53.86
N PRO A 190 2.30 -11.04 -54.59
CA PRO A 190 3.38 -11.30 -55.52
C PRO A 190 3.48 -10.22 -56.60
N ALA A 191 4.69 -9.87 -57.07
CA ALA A 191 4.91 -8.81 -58.05
C ALA A 191 4.05 -8.92 -59.31
N GLU A 192 3.85 -10.10 -59.82
CA GLU A 192 2.99 -10.34 -61.01
C GLU A 192 1.52 -9.93 -60.81
N GLN A 193 1.01 -10.12 -59.55
CA GLN A 193 -0.35 -9.74 -59.23
C GLN A 193 -0.46 -8.21 -58.99
N ARG A 194 0.56 -7.58 -58.42
CA ARG A 194 0.58 -6.12 -58.26
C ARG A 194 0.52 -5.38 -59.56
N LEU A 195 1.23 -5.88 -60.58
CA LEU A 195 1.27 -5.29 -61.92
C LEU A 195 0.00 -5.48 -62.73
N SER A 196 -0.89 -6.38 -62.35
CA SER A 196 -2.12 -6.69 -63.08
C SER A 196 -3.34 -5.85 -62.67
N GLY A 197 -3.24 -5.03 -61.60
CA GLY A 197 -4.39 -4.24 -61.10
C GLY A 197 -4.03 -3.30 -59.98
N PHE A 198 -5.06 -2.78 -59.31
CA PHE A 198 -4.94 -1.87 -58.16
C PHE A 198 -5.46 -2.50 -56.85
N GLN A 199 -5.17 -3.79 -56.67
CA GLN A 199 -5.52 -4.47 -55.44
C GLN A 199 -4.63 -4.00 -54.32
N GLU A 200 -5.12 -4.08 -53.06
CA GLU A 200 -4.32 -3.81 -51.86
C GLU A 200 -3.08 -4.70 -51.83
N VAL A 201 -1.90 -4.08 -51.78
CA VAL A 201 -0.61 -4.77 -51.83
C VAL A 201 -0.32 -5.47 -50.52
N ASN A 202 -0.55 -4.80 -49.40
CA ASN A 202 -0.34 -5.34 -48.08
C ASN A 202 -1.52 -6.19 -47.65
N LEU A 203 -1.27 -7.44 -47.31
CA LEU A 203 -2.28 -8.39 -46.86
C LEU A 203 -2.34 -8.44 -45.35
N CYS A 204 -3.48 -8.88 -44.81
CA CYS A 204 -3.62 -9.06 -43.36
C CYS A 204 -2.77 -10.26 -42.86
N ALA A 205 -2.21 -10.10 -41.67
CA ALA A 205 -1.61 -11.23 -40.94
C ALA A 205 -2.64 -12.29 -40.60
N ASN A 206 -2.24 -13.56 -40.56
CA ASN A 206 -3.09 -14.59 -40.01
C ASN A 206 -3.12 -14.53 -38.48
N GLU A 207 -4.02 -15.30 -37.86
CA GLU A 207 -4.23 -15.30 -36.41
C GLU A 207 -2.95 -15.65 -35.64
N LYS A 208 -2.18 -16.60 -36.10
CA LYS A 208 -0.93 -17.02 -35.49
C LYS A 208 0.12 -15.92 -35.55
N GLU A 209 0.34 -15.33 -36.73
CA GLU A 209 1.29 -14.23 -36.94
C GLU A 209 0.92 -13.00 -36.10
N ALA A 210 -0.36 -12.66 -36.05
CA ALA A 210 -0.87 -11.55 -35.23
C ALA A 210 -0.64 -11.80 -33.72
N SER A 211 -0.88 -13.03 -33.25
CA SER A 211 -0.62 -13.42 -31.85
C SER A 211 0.86 -13.38 -31.50
N GLU A 212 1.73 -13.87 -32.41
CA GLU A 212 3.18 -13.84 -32.21
C GLU A 212 3.71 -12.40 -32.13
N GLU A 213 3.23 -11.50 -32.98
CA GLU A 213 3.60 -10.07 -32.92
C GLU A 213 3.04 -9.36 -31.68
N ALA A 214 1.80 -9.69 -31.27
CA ALA A 214 1.22 -9.17 -30.05
C ALA A 214 2.00 -9.62 -28.80
N ASN A 215 2.48 -10.86 -28.77
CA ASN A 215 3.32 -11.37 -27.70
C ASN A 215 4.73 -10.78 -27.67
N ARG A 216 5.17 -10.13 -28.73
CA ARG A 216 6.43 -9.39 -28.81
C ARG A 216 6.29 -7.97 -28.24
N CYS A 217 5.08 -7.53 -27.93
CA CYS A 217 4.80 -6.19 -27.43
C CYS A 217 5.40 -5.98 -26.03
N LEU A 218 6.22 -4.96 -25.86
CA LEU A 218 6.84 -4.59 -24.58
C LEU A 218 5.91 -3.74 -23.69
N ASN A 219 4.69 -3.47 -24.15
CA ASN A 219 3.71 -2.61 -23.46
C ASN A 219 4.28 -1.22 -23.10
N CYS A 220 5.14 -0.70 -23.95
CA CYS A 220 5.87 0.55 -23.74
C CYS A 220 5.16 1.79 -24.32
N GLY A 221 4.02 1.59 -24.98
CA GLY A 221 3.25 2.67 -25.60
C GLY A 221 2.58 3.56 -24.56
N GLY A 222 2.66 4.85 -24.76
CA GLY A 222 1.86 5.82 -24.00
C GLY A 222 0.38 5.75 -24.38
N CYS A 223 -0.43 6.58 -23.73
CA CYS A 223 -1.86 6.69 -24.05
C CYS A 223 -2.06 7.21 -25.48
N CYS A 224 -2.77 6.45 -26.30
CA CYS A 224 -3.12 6.86 -27.69
C CYS A 224 -4.41 7.69 -27.77
N GLU A 225 -4.95 8.13 -26.62
CA GLU A 225 -6.18 8.92 -26.52
C GLU A 225 -7.39 8.32 -27.26
N CYS A 226 -7.49 6.99 -27.30
CA CYS A 226 -8.60 6.31 -27.96
C CYS A 226 -9.93 6.41 -27.20
N TYR A 227 -9.95 6.99 -26.00
CA TYR A 227 -11.11 7.20 -25.11
C TYR A 227 -11.88 5.94 -24.70
N GLN A 228 -11.37 4.75 -24.98
CA GLN A 228 -12.03 3.49 -24.61
C GLN A 228 -12.17 3.35 -23.09
N CYS A 229 -11.11 3.69 -22.33
CA CYS A 229 -11.15 3.68 -20.86
C CYS A 229 -12.12 4.73 -20.29
N VAL A 230 -12.20 5.92 -20.90
CA VAL A 230 -13.16 6.98 -20.52
C VAL A 230 -14.58 6.49 -20.73
N THR A 231 -14.87 5.93 -21.91
CA THR A 231 -16.21 5.39 -22.26
C THR A 231 -16.60 4.20 -21.39
N ALA A 232 -15.64 3.32 -21.07
CA ALA A 232 -15.88 2.14 -20.24
C ALA A 232 -16.05 2.47 -18.75
N CYS A 233 -15.51 3.59 -18.27
CA CYS A 233 -15.57 3.99 -16.87
C CYS A 233 -16.94 4.58 -16.51
N LYS A 234 -17.82 3.75 -15.96
CA LYS A 234 -19.14 4.18 -15.51
C LYS A 234 -19.11 5.22 -14.37
N ALA A 235 -18.04 5.22 -13.59
CA ALA A 235 -17.80 6.18 -12.51
C ALA A 235 -17.27 7.53 -13.02
N GLN A 236 -17.00 7.67 -14.33
CA GLN A 236 -16.38 8.87 -14.92
C GLN A 236 -15.09 9.30 -14.23
N ALA A 237 -14.33 8.32 -13.69
CA ALA A 237 -13.10 8.55 -12.95
C ALA A 237 -11.84 8.63 -13.84
N VAL A 238 -12.01 8.46 -15.15
CA VAL A 238 -10.92 8.59 -16.13
C VAL A 238 -11.15 9.86 -16.93
N THR A 239 -10.23 10.81 -16.77
CA THR A 239 -10.16 12.03 -17.58
C THR A 239 -8.84 12.00 -18.37
N LEU A 240 -8.88 12.47 -19.59
CA LEU A 240 -7.65 12.69 -20.40
C LEU A 240 -7.31 14.18 -20.30
N GLU A 241 -6.87 14.61 -19.13
CA GLU A 241 -6.34 15.96 -18.97
C GLU A 241 -4.87 15.95 -19.33
N THR A 242 -4.52 16.77 -20.29
CA THR A 242 -3.13 17.04 -20.65
C THR A 242 -2.48 17.83 -19.52
N HIS A 243 -1.54 17.20 -18.82
CA HIS A 243 -0.58 17.74 -17.85
C HIS A 243 -1.04 18.95 -17.01
N ALA A 244 -1.10 18.75 -15.70
CA ALA A 244 -1.17 19.87 -14.76
C ALA A 244 0.00 20.81 -15.03
N GLN A 245 -0.30 22.00 -15.56
CA GLN A 245 0.73 23.02 -15.76
C GLN A 245 1.17 23.59 -14.40
N VAL A 246 2.41 24.06 -14.32
CA VAL A 246 2.96 24.73 -13.14
C VAL A 246 2.10 25.92 -12.70
N SER A 247 1.27 26.47 -13.59
CA SER A 247 0.27 27.52 -13.30
C SER A 247 -0.87 27.07 -12.38
N ASP A 248 -1.13 25.75 -12.26
CA ASP A 248 -2.22 25.19 -11.47
C ASP A 248 -1.83 24.93 -10.01
N LEU A 249 -0.70 25.48 -9.55
CA LEU A 249 -0.28 25.36 -8.17
C LEU A 249 -1.22 26.09 -7.23
N LEU A 250 -1.95 25.33 -6.43
CA LEU A 250 -2.79 25.84 -5.36
C LEU A 250 -1.94 26.20 -4.14
N LYS A 251 -1.95 27.47 -3.73
CA LYS A 251 -1.29 27.91 -2.50
C LYS A 251 -2.23 27.75 -1.29
N ILE A 252 -1.89 26.82 -0.40
CA ILE A 252 -2.64 26.54 0.81
C ILE A 252 -1.87 27.05 2.02
N LYS A 253 -2.48 27.91 2.86
CA LYS A 253 -1.97 28.25 4.19
C LYS A 253 -2.41 27.17 5.18
N ALA A 254 -1.47 26.49 5.80
CA ALA A 254 -1.72 25.45 6.80
C ALA A 254 -0.96 25.75 8.09
N GLY A 255 -1.56 25.42 9.24
CA GLY A 255 -0.90 25.55 10.55
C GLY A 255 0.07 24.41 10.84
N SER A 256 -0.10 23.27 10.19
CA SER A 256 0.77 22.09 10.26
C SER A 256 0.63 21.25 9.01
N VAL A 257 1.63 20.38 8.75
CA VAL A 257 1.67 19.47 7.59
C VAL A 257 1.86 18.04 8.11
N ILE A 258 1.07 17.10 7.60
CA ILE A 258 1.27 15.65 7.83
C ILE A 258 1.67 15.03 6.51
N LEU A 259 2.84 14.39 6.47
CA LEU A 259 3.36 13.67 5.32
C LEU A 259 2.97 12.20 5.41
N ALA A 260 2.20 11.74 4.45
CA ALA A 260 1.74 10.35 4.35
C ALA A 260 1.81 9.81 2.92
N PRO A 261 2.95 9.99 2.19
CA PRO A 261 3.03 9.66 0.76
C PRO A 261 3.19 8.16 0.49
N GLY A 262 3.46 7.35 1.53
CA GLY A 262 3.61 5.90 1.38
C GLY A 262 5.00 5.45 0.94
N PHE A 263 5.06 4.53 0.00
CA PHE A 263 6.26 3.83 -0.48
C PHE A 263 6.10 3.42 -1.94
N GLU A 264 7.20 3.00 -2.56
CA GLU A 264 7.19 2.22 -3.81
C GLU A 264 7.62 0.78 -3.54
N PRO A 265 7.03 -0.22 -4.24
CA PRO A 265 7.56 -1.58 -4.24
C PRO A 265 8.95 -1.58 -4.89
N PHE A 266 9.86 -2.37 -4.33
CA PHE A 266 11.18 -2.56 -4.94
C PHE A 266 11.03 -3.15 -6.36
N ASP A 267 11.74 -2.59 -7.33
CA ASP A 267 11.79 -3.10 -8.69
C ASP A 267 12.73 -4.33 -8.80
N PRO A 268 12.20 -5.55 -8.96
CA PRO A 268 13.01 -6.76 -8.99
C PRO A 268 13.78 -6.96 -10.30
N SER A 269 13.58 -6.13 -11.32
CA SER A 269 14.40 -6.16 -12.53
C SER A 269 15.87 -5.84 -12.26
N ARG A 270 16.17 -5.19 -11.12
CA ARG A 270 17.53 -5.00 -10.62
C ARG A 270 18.24 -6.31 -10.27
N TYR A 271 17.51 -7.43 -10.13
CA TYR A 271 18.03 -8.76 -9.87
C TYR A 271 17.95 -9.62 -11.13
N GLU A 272 19.00 -9.59 -11.96
CA GLU A 272 19.07 -10.37 -13.21
C GLU A 272 18.85 -11.88 -12.98
N THR A 273 19.25 -12.40 -11.82
CA THR A 273 19.15 -13.83 -11.49
C THR A 273 17.72 -14.33 -11.30
N TYR A 274 16.76 -13.45 -11.01
CA TYR A 274 15.35 -13.83 -10.86
C TYR A 274 14.54 -13.70 -12.15
N ARG A 275 15.11 -13.11 -13.20
CA ARG A 275 14.50 -13.03 -14.54
C ARG A 275 13.08 -12.49 -14.58
N TYR A 276 12.74 -11.56 -13.66
CA TYR A 276 11.40 -11.00 -13.54
C TYR A 276 10.83 -10.45 -14.85
N ALA A 277 11.61 -9.71 -15.63
CA ALA A 277 11.17 -9.20 -16.92
C ALA A 277 11.27 -10.23 -18.08
N GLY A 278 11.95 -11.35 -17.89
CA GLY A 278 12.23 -12.32 -18.92
C GLY A 278 11.31 -13.55 -18.87
N PHE A 279 10.87 -13.96 -17.69
CA PHE A 279 10.02 -15.14 -17.51
C PHE A 279 8.59 -14.74 -17.14
N PRO A 280 7.57 -15.06 -17.96
CA PRO A 280 6.20 -14.60 -17.75
C PRO A 280 5.58 -15.11 -16.46
N ASN A 281 6.04 -16.24 -15.93
CA ASN A 281 5.55 -16.83 -14.68
C ASN A 281 6.35 -16.42 -13.44
N VAL A 282 7.21 -15.41 -13.55
CA VAL A 282 7.83 -14.73 -12.41
C VAL A 282 7.12 -13.39 -12.20
N VAL A 283 6.38 -13.28 -11.12
CA VAL A 283 5.55 -12.10 -10.81
C VAL A 283 5.93 -11.51 -9.45
N THR A 284 5.66 -10.24 -9.24
CA THR A 284 5.76 -9.62 -7.92
C THR A 284 4.55 -9.96 -7.04
N SER A 285 4.68 -9.80 -5.72
CA SER A 285 3.56 -9.92 -4.78
C SER A 285 2.38 -9.00 -5.14
N MET A 286 2.64 -7.78 -5.62
CA MET A 286 1.58 -6.85 -6.04
C MET A 286 0.84 -7.34 -7.28
N GLU A 287 1.54 -7.90 -8.26
CA GLU A 287 0.92 -8.52 -9.44
C GLU A 287 0.15 -9.77 -9.05
N PHE A 288 0.68 -10.58 -8.14
CA PHE A 288 -0.03 -11.75 -7.64
C PHE A 288 -1.32 -11.37 -6.88
N GLU A 289 -1.31 -10.34 -6.04
CA GLU A 289 -2.53 -9.78 -5.44
C GLU A 289 -3.54 -9.30 -6.51
N ARG A 290 -3.05 -8.73 -7.63
CA ARG A 290 -3.92 -8.35 -8.76
C ARG A 290 -4.49 -9.57 -9.49
N ILE A 291 -3.74 -10.65 -9.65
CA ILE A 291 -4.23 -11.93 -10.20
C ILE A 291 -5.38 -12.48 -9.33
N LEU A 292 -5.22 -12.45 -8.01
CA LEU A 292 -6.23 -12.93 -7.06
C LEU A 292 -7.44 -11.98 -6.89
N SER A 293 -7.32 -10.73 -7.33
CA SER A 293 -8.38 -9.74 -7.16
C SER A 293 -9.53 -9.95 -8.15
N SER A 294 -10.75 -9.81 -7.68
CA SER A 294 -11.96 -9.85 -8.52
C SER A 294 -12.00 -8.78 -9.61
N THR A 295 -11.27 -7.68 -9.42
CA THR A 295 -11.09 -6.62 -10.41
C THR A 295 -9.77 -6.74 -11.17
N GLY A 296 -9.03 -7.84 -10.97
CA GLY A 296 -7.79 -8.15 -11.64
C GLY A 296 -7.98 -8.71 -13.05
N PRO A 297 -6.87 -8.98 -13.75
CA PRO A 297 -6.90 -9.40 -15.16
C PRO A 297 -7.66 -10.72 -15.37
N TYR A 298 -7.70 -11.58 -14.38
CA TYR A 298 -8.37 -12.88 -14.44
C TYR A 298 -9.64 -12.95 -13.59
N GLN A 299 -10.20 -11.81 -13.17
CA GLN A 299 -11.46 -11.72 -12.41
C GLN A 299 -11.45 -12.59 -11.12
N GLY A 300 -10.32 -12.67 -10.45
CA GLY A 300 -10.12 -13.43 -9.23
C GLY A 300 -9.85 -14.92 -9.44
N GLN A 301 -9.71 -15.38 -10.67
CA GLN A 301 -9.26 -16.75 -10.95
C GLN A 301 -7.74 -16.83 -10.86
N LEU A 302 -7.24 -17.84 -10.15
CA LEU A 302 -5.80 -18.10 -10.05
C LEU A 302 -5.30 -18.68 -11.39
N LYS A 303 -4.54 -17.89 -12.14
CA LYS A 303 -4.01 -18.23 -13.45
C LYS A 303 -2.56 -17.81 -13.59
N ARG A 304 -1.77 -18.59 -14.32
CA ARG A 304 -0.40 -18.22 -14.68
C ARG A 304 -0.40 -17.30 -15.91
N PRO A 305 0.49 -16.28 -15.91
CA PRO A 305 0.51 -15.29 -17.00
C PRO A 305 0.85 -15.85 -18.38
N SER A 306 1.69 -16.92 -18.48
CA SER A 306 2.18 -17.45 -19.76
C SER A 306 1.09 -18.02 -20.66
N ASP A 307 0.11 -18.72 -20.09
CA ASP A 307 -0.84 -19.53 -20.85
C ASP A 307 -2.29 -19.49 -20.30
N GLY A 308 -2.50 -18.76 -19.19
CA GLY A 308 -3.81 -18.68 -18.55
C GLY A 308 -4.27 -19.97 -17.86
N GLN A 309 -3.40 -20.99 -17.73
CA GLN A 309 -3.72 -22.22 -17.04
C GLN A 309 -3.71 -22.03 -15.52
N HIS A 310 -4.35 -22.96 -14.81
CA HIS A 310 -4.32 -22.97 -13.34
C HIS A 310 -2.98 -23.54 -12.85
N PRO A 311 -2.21 -22.82 -12.01
CA PRO A 311 -0.98 -23.36 -11.44
C PRO A 311 -1.28 -24.42 -10.38
N HIS A 312 -0.46 -25.46 -10.32
CA HIS A 312 -0.52 -26.52 -9.30
C HIS A 312 0.53 -26.33 -8.21
N LYS A 313 1.59 -25.57 -8.50
CA LYS A 313 2.71 -25.40 -7.58
C LYS A 313 3.28 -23.99 -7.65
N ILE A 314 3.22 -23.25 -6.52
CA ILE A 314 3.67 -21.85 -6.46
C ILE A 314 4.75 -21.68 -5.39
N ALA A 315 5.78 -20.91 -5.73
CA ALA A 315 6.84 -20.52 -4.80
C ALA A 315 6.79 -19.00 -4.48
N TRP A 316 7.05 -18.63 -3.23
CA TRP A 316 7.28 -17.25 -2.81
C TRP A 316 8.74 -17.10 -2.39
N LEU A 317 9.45 -16.12 -2.97
CA LEU A 317 10.82 -15.80 -2.60
C LEU A 317 10.84 -14.57 -1.73
N GLN A 318 11.29 -14.71 -0.48
CA GLN A 318 11.29 -13.63 0.51
C GLN A 318 12.52 -12.71 0.40
N CYS A 319 12.38 -11.49 0.90
CA CYS A 319 13.44 -10.49 1.01
C CYS A 319 14.02 -10.01 -0.33
N VAL A 320 13.22 -9.99 -1.38
CA VAL A 320 13.62 -9.39 -2.67
C VAL A 320 13.67 -7.87 -2.51
N GLY A 321 14.85 -7.27 -2.63
CA GLY A 321 15.05 -5.84 -2.37
C GLY A 321 15.05 -5.44 -0.89
N SER A 322 15.31 -6.40 0.03
CA SER A 322 15.41 -6.15 1.48
C SER A 322 16.48 -7.03 2.09
N ARG A 323 17.16 -6.53 3.16
CA ARG A 323 18.23 -7.26 3.85
C ARG A 323 19.37 -7.67 2.89
N ASP A 324 19.63 -6.87 1.90
CA ASP A 324 20.61 -7.10 0.85
C ASP A 324 21.41 -5.83 0.54
N ILE A 325 22.60 -5.75 1.14
CA ILE A 325 23.52 -4.63 0.95
C ILE A 325 24.40 -4.79 -0.31
N ASN A 326 24.46 -6.00 -0.87
CA ASN A 326 25.38 -6.30 -1.98
C ASN A 326 24.78 -5.93 -3.34
N GLN A 327 23.48 -6.11 -3.53
CA GLN A 327 22.82 -5.90 -4.82
C GLN A 327 21.99 -4.61 -4.87
N CYS A 328 21.37 -4.19 -3.76
CA CYS A 328 20.49 -3.03 -3.74
C CYS A 328 20.77 -2.02 -2.61
N ASP A 329 21.78 -2.25 -1.78
CA ASP A 329 22.17 -1.41 -0.63
C ASP A 329 21.04 -1.21 0.41
N HIS A 330 20.08 -2.14 0.49
CA HIS A 330 19.00 -2.08 1.47
C HIS A 330 19.34 -2.90 2.71
N SER A 331 19.78 -2.20 3.75
CA SER A 331 20.22 -2.82 5.02
C SER A 331 19.06 -3.14 5.97
N TYR A 332 17.85 -2.74 5.67
CA TYR A 332 16.65 -2.89 6.49
C TYR A 332 15.76 -4.07 6.07
N CYS A 333 14.82 -4.41 6.93
CA CYS A 333 13.74 -5.36 6.63
C CYS A 333 12.46 -4.58 6.27
N SER A 334 11.81 -4.93 5.19
CA SER A 334 10.53 -4.29 4.79
C SER A 334 9.33 -4.63 5.68
N SER A 335 9.53 -5.38 6.77
CA SER A 335 8.56 -5.64 7.85
C SER A 335 7.31 -6.45 7.46
N VAL A 336 6.79 -6.33 6.25
CA VAL A 336 5.49 -6.87 5.83
C VAL A 336 5.56 -8.14 4.99
N CYS A 337 6.73 -8.41 4.32
CA CYS A 337 6.84 -9.46 3.31
C CYS A 337 6.46 -10.86 3.84
N CYS A 338 6.88 -11.23 5.05
CA CYS A 338 6.57 -12.54 5.63
C CYS A 338 5.06 -12.75 5.82
N MET A 339 4.35 -11.69 6.21
CA MET A 339 2.91 -11.78 6.45
C MET A 339 2.09 -11.75 5.17
N TYR A 340 2.42 -10.89 4.20
CA TYR A 340 1.66 -10.86 2.97
C TYR A 340 1.87 -12.13 2.14
N ALA A 341 3.11 -12.67 2.06
CA ALA A 341 3.34 -13.94 1.38
C ALA A 341 2.61 -15.12 2.05
N THR A 342 2.59 -15.18 3.38
CA THR A 342 1.78 -16.17 4.11
C THR A 342 0.29 -16.02 3.79
N LYS A 343 -0.24 -14.79 3.75
CA LYS A 343 -1.62 -14.49 3.39
C LYS A 343 -1.91 -14.89 1.93
N GLU A 344 -1.04 -14.52 0.99
CA GLU A 344 -1.17 -14.85 -0.42
C GLU A 344 -1.20 -16.37 -0.65
N ALA A 345 -0.31 -17.12 0.01
CA ALA A 345 -0.27 -18.57 -0.08
C ALA A 345 -1.55 -19.23 0.47
N VAL A 346 -2.09 -18.72 1.58
CA VAL A 346 -3.37 -19.20 2.14
C VAL A 346 -4.53 -18.90 1.20
N ILE A 347 -4.64 -17.66 0.71
CA ILE A 347 -5.71 -17.27 -0.22
C ILE A 347 -5.62 -18.03 -1.54
N ALA A 348 -4.41 -18.25 -2.07
CA ALA A 348 -4.21 -19.05 -3.29
C ALA A 348 -4.76 -20.48 -3.11
N LYS A 349 -4.47 -21.12 -1.97
CA LYS A 349 -5.03 -22.44 -1.63
C LYS A 349 -6.56 -22.43 -1.49
N GLU A 350 -7.13 -21.37 -0.90
CA GLU A 350 -8.57 -21.21 -0.79
C GLU A 350 -9.23 -21.07 -2.18
N HIS A 351 -8.60 -20.32 -3.11
CA HIS A 351 -9.08 -20.17 -4.49
C HIS A 351 -8.93 -21.46 -5.32
N ALA A 352 -7.87 -22.23 -5.10
CA ALA A 352 -7.59 -23.48 -5.80
C ALA A 352 -8.37 -24.70 -5.28
N GLY A 353 -9.10 -24.56 -4.16
CA GLY A 353 -9.88 -25.66 -3.55
C GLY A 353 -9.07 -26.71 -2.81
N GLY A 354 -7.79 -26.44 -2.49
CA GLY A 354 -6.96 -27.26 -1.59
C GLY A 354 -5.85 -28.10 -2.25
N ASP A 355 -5.88 -28.30 -3.56
CA ASP A 355 -4.89 -29.15 -4.27
C ASP A 355 -3.59 -28.43 -4.66
N LEU A 356 -3.47 -27.13 -4.34
CA LEU A 356 -2.31 -26.32 -4.68
C LEU A 356 -1.14 -26.59 -3.72
N ASP A 357 0.03 -26.95 -4.24
CA ASP A 357 1.29 -26.98 -3.49
C ASP A 357 1.88 -25.56 -3.41
N THR A 358 2.21 -25.13 -2.20
CA THR A 358 2.73 -23.78 -1.93
C THR A 358 3.99 -23.84 -1.09
N ALA A 359 5.04 -23.14 -1.51
CA ALA A 359 6.32 -23.08 -0.80
C ALA A 359 6.79 -21.63 -0.61
N ILE A 360 7.14 -21.25 0.62
CA ILE A 360 7.72 -19.95 0.95
C ILE A 360 9.19 -20.16 1.32
N PHE A 361 10.09 -19.58 0.50
CA PHE A 361 11.54 -19.61 0.74
C PHE A 361 11.94 -18.38 1.54
N PHE A 362 12.59 -18.54 2.70
CA PHE A 362 12.85 -17.47 3.65
C PHE A 362 14.18 -17.63 4.39
N MET A 363 14.70 -16.53 4.96
CA MET A 363 15.87 -16.53 5.86
C MET A 363 15.44 -16.62 7.32
N ASP A 364 14.57 -15.72 7.76
CA ASP A 364 13.91 -15.68 9.08
C ASP A 364 12.46 -15.34 8.91
N MET A 365 11.55 -16.04 9.60
CA MET A 365 10.13 -15.77 9.56
C MET A 365 9.76 -14.68 10.57
N ARG A 366 9.38 -13.50 10.06
CA ARG A 366 9.12 -12.30 10.88
C ARG A 366 7.63 -12.03 11.07
N THR A 367 6.97 -12.96 11.75
CA THR A 367 5.56 -12.87 12.12
C THR A 367 5.42 -12.35 13.55
N TYR A 368 5.76 -11.08 13.78
CA TYR A 368 5.92 -10.48 15.11
C TYR A 368 4.71 -9.65 15.59
N GLY A 369 3.75 -9.36 14.72
CA GLY A 369 2.55 -8.60 15.06
C GLY A 369 1.53 -9.41 15.87
N LYS A 370 0.51 -8.72 16.38
CA LYS A 370 -0.61 -9.36 17.08
C LYS A 370 -1.30 -10.38 16.18
N ASP A 371 -1.50 -11.59 16.68
CA ASP A 371 -2.10 -12.75 15.99
C ASP A 371 -1.31 -13.30 14.77
N PHE A 372 -0.17 -12.68 14.40
CA PHE A 372 0.61 -13.07 13.24
C PHE A 372 1.27 -14.44 13.38
N GLU A 373 1.75 -14.77 14.59
CA GLU A 373 2.32 -16.10 14.83
C GLU A 373 1.25 -17.19 14.75
N GLY A 374 0.05 -16.92 15.26
CA GLY A 374 -1.09 -17.83 15.12
C GLY A 374 -1.49 -18.05 13.67
N TYR A 375 -1.50 -16.98 12.86
CA TYR A 375 -1.78 -17.07 11.43
C TYR A 375 -0.72 -17.90 10.68
N TYR A 376 0.56 -17.69 10.99
CA TYR A 376 1.68 -18.45 10.44
C TYR A 376 1.57 -19.94 10.80
N ASN A 377 1.30 -20.26 12.06
CA ASN A 377 1.15 -21.64 12.50
C ASN A 377 -0.04 -22.32 11.80
N ARG A 378 -1.18 -21.66 11.68
CA ARG A 378 -2.34 -22.15 10.93
C ARG A 378 -2.02 -22.41 9.46
N ALA A 379 -1.33 -21.47 8.81
CA ALA A 379 -0.91 -21.63 7.42
C ALA A 379 -0.03 -22.87 7.22
N ARG A 380 0.91 -23.12 8.16
CA ARG A 380 1.81 -24.26 8.11
C ARG A 380 1.12 -25.58 8.47
N GLU A 381 0.37 -25.60 9.57
CA GLU A 381 -0.12 -26.85 10.22
C GLU A 381 -1.47 -27.30 9.66
N GLU A 382 -2.38 -26.36 9.39
CA GLU A 382 -3.73 -26.66 8.92
C GLU A 382 -3.87 -26.53 7.40
N MET A 383 -3.22 -25.50 6.80
CA MET A 383 -3.35 -25.24 5.37
C MET A 383 -2.23 -25.92 4.53
N GLY A 384 -1.21 -26.47 5.17
CA GLY A 384 -0.12 -27.19 4.50
C GLY A 384 0.76 -26.30 3.63
N VAL A 385 0.95 -25.03 3.98
CA VAL A 385 1.93 -24.16 3.34
C VAL A 385 3.33 -24.61 3.77
N ARG A 386 4.18 -24.95 2.83
CA ARG A 386 5.57 -25.33 3.09
C ARG A 386 6.43 -24.11 3.35
N TYR A 387 7.23 -24.13 4.39
CA TYR A 387 8.17 -23.06 4.74
C TYR A 387 9.58 -23.65 4.66
N ILE A 388 10.37 -23.18 3.67
CA ILE A 388 11.70 -23.69 3.36
C ILE A 388 12.71 -22.60 3.70
N ARG A 389 13.56 -22.86 4.69
CA ARG A 389 14.61 -21.92 5.10
C ARG A 389 15.80 -22.02 4.14
N SER A 390 15.72 -21.29 3.08
CA SER A 390 16.79 -21.16 2.09
C SER A 390 16.68 -19.83 1.37
N ARG A 391 17.82 -19.22 1.00
CA ARG A 391 17.85 -18.06 0.11
C ARG A 391 18.10 -18.56 -1.31
N ILE A 392 17.18 -18.27 -2.19
CA ILE A 392 17.28 -18.64 -3.60
C ILE A 392 18.22 -17.68 -4.31
N HIS A 393 19.12 -18.23 -5.13
CA HIS A 393 20.08 -17.45 -5.90
C HIS A 393 19.55 -17.07 -7.27
N SER A 394 18.95 -18.03 -8.00
CA SER A 394 18.49 -17.86 -9.38
C SER A 394 17.26 -18.69 -9.68
N ILE A 395 16.56 -18.29 -10.74
CA ILE A 395 15.44 -19.02 -11.34
C ILE A 395 15.85 -19.36 -12.77
N GLU A 396 15.53 -20.57 -13.21
CA GLU A 396 15.74 -21.04 -14.59
C GLU A 396 14.38 -21.46 -15.17
N GLU A 397 14.17 -21.29 -16.48
CA GLU A 397 12.92 -21.66 -17.15
C GLU A 397 13.04 -22.98 -17.90
N VAL A 398 11.98 -23.81 -17.88
CA VAL A 398 11.82 -24.99 -18.72
C VAL A 398 11.24 -24.56 -20.05
N GLY A 399 12.03 -24.57 -21.10
CA GLY A 399 11.80 -23.84 -22.36
C GLY A 399 10.49 -24.07 -23.11
N GLU A 400 9.80 -25.23 -22.94
CA GLU A 400 8.54 -25.50 -23.66
C GLU A 400 7.28 -25.26 -22.82
N THR A 401 7.41 -25.30 -21.49
CA THR A 401 6.27 -25.23 -20.57
C THR A 401 6.18 -23.92 -19.81
N ASN A 402 7.21 -23.06 -19.89
CA ASN A 402 7.40 -21.87 -19.05
C ASN A 402 7.34 -22.17 -17.54
N ASP A 403 7.58 -23.40 -17.13
CA ASP A 403 7.75 -23.77 -15.74
C ASP A 403 9.12 -23.31 -15.22
N LEU A 404 9.26 -23.16 -13.91
CA LEU A 404 10.39 -22.51 -13.29
C LEU A 404 11.14 -23.46 -12.37
N ILE A 405 12.44 -23.63 -12.59
CA ILE A 405 13.31 -24.45 -11.78
C ILE A 405 13.93 -23.61 -10.66
N ILE A 406 13.78 -24.07 -9.44
CA ILE A 406 14.44 -23.49 -8.25
C ILE A 406 15.37 -24.54 -7.64
N ARG A 407 16.66 -24.16 -7.49
CA ARG A 407 17.67 -24.96 -6.78
C ARG A 407 17.96 -24.35 -5.42
N TYR A 408 17.97 -25.17 -4.41
CA TYR A 408 18.21 -24.74 -3.04
C TYR A 408 18.87 -25.83 -2.19
N ALA A 409 19.36 -25.45 -1.02
CA ALA A 409 19.81 -26.42 -0.03
C ALA A 409 18.79 -26.50 1.11
N ASP A 410 18.43 -27.70 1.52
CA ASP A 410 17.62 -27.95 2.72
C ASP A 410 18.36 -27.51 3.99
N GLU A 411 17.65 -27.53 5.12
CA GLU A 411 18.23 -27.17 6.43
C GLU A 411 19.39 -28.07 6.87
N ASP A 412 19.47 -29.28 6.34
CA ASP A 412 20.58 -30.25 6.53
C ASP A 412 21.72 -30.10 5.51
N GLY A 413 21.63 -29.09 4.61
CA GLY A 413 22.61 -28.84 3.56
C GLY A 413 22.46 -29.70 2.29
N THR A 414 21.42 -30.54 2.20
CA THR A 414 21.18 -31.38 1.02
C THR A 414 20.70 -30.53 -0.16
N PRO A 415 21.35 -30.53 -1.33
CA PRO A 415 20.88 -29.86 -2.53
C PRO A 415 19.55 -30.42 -3.02
N ARG A 416 18.64 -29.55 -3.39
CA ARG A 416 17.34 -29.88 -3.97
C ARG A 416 17.11 -29.10 -5.25
N GLU A 417 16.31 -29.66 -6.13
CA GLU A 417 15.79 -29.01 -7.32
C GLU A 417 14.31 -29.29 -7.39
N GLU A 418 13.51 -28.22 -7.54
CA GLU A 418 12.06 -28.32 -7.68
C GLU A 418 11.57 -27.45 -8.83
N ILE A 419 10.53 -27.92 -9.52
CA ILE A 419 9.85 -27.21 -10.60
C ILE A 419 8.57 -26.59 -10.04
N PHE A 420 8.33 -25.31 -10.37
CA PHE A 420 7.15 -24.55 -9.98
C PHE A 420 6.47 -23.97 -11.22
N ASP A 421 5.15 -23.87 -11.19
CA ASP A 421 4.35 -23.30 -12.28
C ASP A 421 4.36 -21.76 -12.25
N LEU A 422 4.59 -21.19 -11.07
CA LEU A 422 4.58 -19.74 -10.82
C LEU A 422 5.53 -19.40 -9.65
N VAL A 423 6.27 -18.32 -9.80
CA VAL A 423 7.13 -17.80 -8.73
C VAL A 423 6.71 -16.36 -8.41
N VAL A 424 6.48 -16.11 -7.12
CA VAL A 424 6.09 -14.79 -6.60
C VAL A 424 7.28 -14.18 -5.86
N LEU A 425 7.74 -13.03 -6.32
CA LEU A 425 8.80 -12.27 -5.68
C LEU A 425 8.21 -11.39 -4.57
N SER A 426 8.53 -11.71 -3.33
CA SER A 426 8.12 -10.92 -2.16
C SER A 426 8.99 -9.67 -2.06
N VAL A 427 8.64 -8.66 -2.86
CA VAL A 427 9.39 -7.41 -3.01
C VAL A 427 9.30 -6.54 -1.76
N GLY A 428 10.39 -5.85 -1.47
CA GLY A 428 10.49 -4.90 -0.37
C GLY A 428 9.77 -3.58 -0.63
N LEU A 429 9.84 -2.70 0.35
CA LEU A 429 9.31 -1.33 0.29
C LEU A 429 10.49 -0.35 0.26
N GLU A 430 10.47 0.60 -0.66
CA GLU A 430 11.50 1.65 -0.74
C GLU A 430 10.89 3.06 -0.82
N THR A 431 11.68 4.06 -0.49
CA THR A 431 11.27 5.47 -0.59
C THR A 431 11.52 5.97 -2.00
N PRO A 432 10.51 6.46 -2.72
CA PRO A 432 10.65 7.05 -4.04
C PRO A 432 11.65 8.22 -4.09
N ALA A 433 12.36 8.37 -5.21
CA ALA A 433 13.29 9.49 -5.41
C ALA A 433 12.60 10.87 -5.29
N SER A 434 11.35 10.98 -5.74
CA SER A 434 10.51 12.18 -5.61
C SER A 434 10.30 12.61 -4.16
N LEU A 435 10.22 11.64 -3.23
CA LEU A 435 10.07 11.94 -1.80
C LEU A 435 11.38 12.41 -1.15
N LYS A 436 12.52 11.97 -1.66
CA LYS A 436 13.83 12.53 -1.24
C LYS A 436 13.92 14.00 -1.61
N ALA A 437 13.55 14.36 -2.84
CA ALA A 437 13.48 15.75 -3.27
C ALA A 437 12.46 16.59 -2.48
N LEU A 438 11.31 16.01 -2.11
CA LEU A 438 10.32 16.64 -1.24
C LEU A 438 10.89 16.90 0.17
N ALA A 439 11.62 15.94 0.74
CA ALA A 439 12.25 16.09 2.04
C ALA A 439 13.29 17.23 2.06
N GLU A 440 14.10 17.34 1.01
CA GLU A 440 15.06 18.46 0.82
C GLU A 440 14.32 19.81 0.78
N ARG A 441 13.26 19.94 -0.02
CA ARG A 441 12.44 21.18 -0.08
C ARG A 441 11.80 21.55 1.25
N LEU A 442 11.42 20.55 2.04
CA LEU A 442 10.82 20.75 3.35
C LEU A 442 11.87 20.87 4.47
N GLU A 443 13.15 20.72 4.18
CA GLU A 443 14.27 20.77 5.15
C GLU A 443 14.06 19.76 6.30
N ILE A 444 13.61 18.55 5.98
CA ILE A 444 13.46 17.45 6.93
C ILE A 444 14.56 16.42 6.75
N SER A 445 15.03 15.86 7.87
CA SER A 445 16.10 14.85 7.87
C SER A 445 15.55 13.49 7.44
N LEU A 446 16.27 12.84 6.55
CA LEU A 446 16.10 11.43 6.22
C LEU A 446 17.24 10.62 6.84
N ASP A 447 16.96 9.36 7.13
CA ASP A 447 17.98 8.40 7.48
C ASP A 447 18.78 7.92 6.25
N LYS A 448 19.77 7.06 6.47
CA LYS A 448 20.61 6.50 5.39
C LYS A 448 19.87 5.69 4.35
N ASP A 449 18.72 5.12 4.71
CA ASP A 449 17.89 4.29 3.85
C ASP A 449 16.79 5.13 3.13
N GLY A 450 16.72 6.44 3.42
CA GLY A 450 15.83 7.41 2.78
C GLY A 450 14.45 7.57 3.46
N PHE A 451 14.25 7.00 4.64
CA PHE A 451 13.05 7.21 5.45
C PHE A 451 13.20 8.44 6.34
N VAL A 452 12.08 9.03 6.77
CA VAL A 452 12.11 10.20 7.64
C VAL A 452 12.66 9.83 9.02
N ASP A 453 13.72 10.53 9.45
CA ASP A 453 14.30 10.32 10.77
C ASP A 453 13.41 10.91 11.86
N THR A 454 13.03 10.07 12.84
CA THR A 454 12.17 10.42 13.97
C THR A 454 12.77 9.88 15.27
N GLY A 455 12.52 10.55 16.39
CA GLY A 455 12.94 10.07 17.70
C GLY A 455 12.01 8.99 18.27
N SER A 456 12.53 8.10 19.11
CA SER A 456 11.72 7.06 19.76
C SER A 456 10.64 7.64 20.69
N PHE A 457 10.92 8.81 21.30
CA PHE A 457 9.95 9.54 22.15
C PHE A 457 9.04 10.50 21.34
N SER A 458 9.33 10.69 20.05
CA SER A 458 8.56 11.52 19.13
C SER A 458 8.38 10.84 17.76
N PRO A 459 7.71 9.67 17.71
CA PRO A 459 7.74 8.78 16.54
C PRO A 459 7.06 9.31 15.29
N VAL A 460 6.31 10.39 15.37
CA VAL A 460 5.62 11.03 14.23
C VAL A 460 6.08 12.47 13.97
N ALA A 461 7.02 13.00 14.75
CA ALA A 461 7.57 14.34 14.55
C ALA A 461 8.83 14.28 13.68
N THR A 462 8.91 15.15 12.68
CA THR A 462 10.11 15.31 11.84
C THR A 462 11.10 16.28 12.50
N SER A 463 12.29 16.44 11.92
CA SER A 463 13.28 17.44 12.34
C SER A 463 12.76 18.87 12.23
N ARG A 464 11.72 19.13 11.41
CA ARG A 464 11.12 20.45 11.21
C ARG A 464 9.85 20.61 12.06
N PRO A 465 9.82 21.55 13.01
CA PRO A 465 8.64 21.79 13.86
C PRO A 465 7.38 22.13 13.04
N GLY A 466 6.28 21.41 13.28
CA GLY A 466 5.01 21.59 12.58
C GLY A 466 4.84 20.74 11.33
N VAL A 467 5.87 20.00 10.96
CA VAL A 467 5.82 18.95 9.93
C VAL A 467 5.89 17.60 10.62
N TYR A 468 4.92 16.75 10.34
CA TYR A 468 4.76 15.42 10.93
C TYR A 468 4.77 14.37 9.83
N VAL A 469 5.07 13.12 10.18
CA VAL A 469 5.10 12.00 9.26
C VAL A 469 4.32 10.82 9.82
N CYS A 470 3.70 10.02 8.95
CA CYS A 470 3.09 8.75 9.33
C CYS A 470 3.14 7.73 8.18
N GLY A 471 2.98 6.45 8.52
CA GLY A 471 2.99 5.36 7.56
C GLY A 471 4.38 5.02 7.01
N ALA A 472 4.42 4.38 5.86
CA ALA A 472 5.64 3.75 5.34
C ALA A 472 6.76 4.72 4.97
N PHE A 473 6.50 6.02 4.84
CA PHE A 473 7.55 7.02 4.65
C PHE A 473 8.39 7.25 5.91
N GLN A 474 7.87 6.92 7.10
CA GLN A 474 8.64 6.96 8.35
C GLN A 474 9.54 5.72 8.52
N GLU A 475 9.01 4.54 8.28
CA GLU A 475 9.73 3.26 8.17
C GLU A 475 8.79 2.20 7.58
N PRO A 476 9.29 1.09 7.01
CA PRO A 476 8.43 0.00 6.55
C PRO A 476 7.56 -0.58 7.67
N LYS A 477 6.24 -0.61 7.47
CA LYS A 477 5.26 -1.07 8.47
C LYS A 477 3.95 -1.55 7.84
N ASP A 478 3.14 -2.22 8.64
CA ASP A 478 1.84 -2.74 8.24
C ASP A 478 0.71 -1.69 8.31
N ILE A 479 -0.47 -2.07 7.82
CA ILE A 479 -1.65 -1.20 7.80
C ILE A 479 -2.12 -0.81 9.20
N PRO A 480 -2.27 -1.74 10.19
CA PRO A 480 -2.66 -1.38 11.55
C PRO A 480 -1.76 -0.31 12.18
N TYR A 481 -0.46 -0.44 11.99
CA TYR A 481 0.50 0.51 12.55
C TYR A 481 0.47 1.86 11.81
N SER A 482 0.29 1.85 10.49
CA SER A 482 0.11 3.07 9.69
C SER A 482 -1.12 3.87 10.14
N VAL A 483 -2.24 3.21 10.43
CA VAL A 483 -3.47 3.85 10.93
C VAL A 483 -3.27 4.43 12.33
N MET A 484 -2.55 3.72 13.21
CA MET A 484 -2.17 4.24 14.53
C MET A 484 -1.31 5.51 14.41
N GLU A 485 -0.28 5.49 13.57
CA GLU A 485 0.58 6.67 13.36
C GLU A 485 -0.15 7.84 12.74
N ALA A 486 -1.05 7.61 11.79
CA ALA A 486 -1.88 8.67 11.22
C ALA A 486 -2.70 9.38 12.31
N SER A 487 -3.29 8.62 13.23
CA SER A 487 -4.00 9.15 14.40
C SER A 487 -3.05 9.85 15.40
N ALA A 488 -1.82 9.34 15.55
CA ALA A 488 -0.80 9.95 16.41
C ALA A 488 -0.30 11.29 15.85
N ALA A 489 -0.04 11.37 14.55
CA ALA A 489 0.33 12.63 13.89
C ALA A 489 -0.80 13.66 13.99
N ALA A 490 -2.05 13.24 13.80
CA ALA A 490 -3.22 14.07 14.01
C ALA A 490 -3.33 14.56 15.47
N CYS A 491 -2.91 13.75 16.46
CA CYS A 491 -2.87 14.15 17.87
C CYS A 491 -1.92 15.32 18.11
N ASP A 492 -0.70 15.23 17.59
CA ASP A 492 0.29 16.30 17.74
C ASP A 492 -0.15 17.59 17.04
N VAL A 493 -0.77 17.46 15.86
CA VAL A 493 -1.38 18.62 15.16
C VAL A 493 -2.52 19.23 15.98
N LYS A 494 -3.41 18.42 16.57
CA LYS A 494 -4.49 18.89 17.43
C LYS A 494 -3.98 19.65 18.66
N ALA A 495 -2.91 19.16 19.29
CA ALA A 495 -2.29 19.86 20.42
C ALA A 495 -1.73 21.22 19.97
N LYS A 496 -0.98 21.26 18.86
CA LYS A 496 -0.40 22.48 18.31
C LYS A 496 -1.46 23.52 17.89
N LEU A 497 -2.58 23.06 17.33
CA LEU A 497 -3.66 23.93 16.82
C LEU A 497 -4.83 24.05 17.81
N SER A 498 -4.66 23.69 19.07
CA SER A 498 -5.73 23.67 20.08
C SER A 498 -6.42 25.02 20.26
N SER A 499 -5.68 26.13 20.16
CA SER A 499 -6.22 27.51 20.23
C SER A 499 -7.12 27.88 19.04
N ALA A 500 -6.96 27.21 17.90
CA ALA A 500 -7.78 27.44 16.69
C ALA A 500 -8.91 26.42 16.54
N ARG A 501 -9.15 25.59 17.55
CA ARG A 501 -10.20 24.56 17.51
C ARG A 501 -11.55 25.16 17.17
N GLY A 502 -12.24 24.54 16.19
CA GLY A 502 -13.59 24.92 15.77
C GLY A 502 -13.66 26.15 14.84
N SER A 503 -12.53 26.86 14.60
CA SER A 503 -12.55 28.10 13.78
C SER A 503 -12.88 27.86 12.30
N LEU A 504 -12.62 26.67 11.78
CA LEU A 504 -12.88 26.32 10.37
C LEU A 504 -13.87 25.15 10.22
N VAL A 505 -14.57 24.77 11.29
CA VAL A 505 -15.58 23.70 11.24
C VAL A 505 -16.75 24.16 10.36
N LYS A 506 -17.04 23.36 9.35
CA LYS A 506 -18.28 23.48 8.56
C LYS A 506 -19.24 22.40 9.05
N GLU A 507 -20.38 22.81 9.57
CA GLU A 507 -21.42 21.84 9.90
C GLU A 507 -21.97 21.22 8.61
N ARG A 508 -22.09 19.89 8.62
CA ARG A 508 -22.73 19.18 7.51
C ARG A 508 -24.23 19.43 7.58
N ILE A 509 -24.76 20.07 6.57
CA ILE A 509 -26.17 20.34 6.44
C ILE A 509 -26.83 19.17 5.73
N TYR A 510 -27.76 18.50 6.41
CA TYR A 510 -28.56 17.45 5.80
C TYR A 510 -29.83 18.05 5.21
N PRO A 511 -30.36 17.44 4.13
CA PRO A 511 -31.72 17.76 3.69
C PRO A 511 -32.73 17.54 4.83
N PRO A 512 -33.85 18.29 4.87
CA PRO A 512 -34.87 18.03 5.84
C PRO A 512 -35.39 16.60 5.72
N GLU A 513 -35.54 15.93 6.88
CA GLU A 513 -36.04 14.57 6.94
C GLU A 513 -37.48 14.51 6.43
N ARG A 514 -37.71 13.64 5.45
CA ARG A 514 -39.07 13.42 4.90
C ARG A 514 -39.88 12.60 5.89
N ASP A 515 -41.02 13.09 6.30
CA ASP A 515 -41.99 12.33 7.07
C ASP A 515 -42.65 11.24 6.17
N VAL A 516 -42.45 10.01 6.51
CA VAL A 516 -42.96 8.82 5.77
C VAL A 516 -43.87 7.97 6.65
N SER A 517 -44.31 8.50 7.80
CA SER A 517 -45.08 7.74 8.79
C SER A 517 -46.40 7.20 8.22
N ASP A 518 -47.08 7.97 7.38
CA ASP A 518 -48.38 7.62 6.76
C ASP A 518 -48.22 7.00 5.37
N GLU A 519 -46.97 6.83 4.87
CA GLU A 519 -46.71 6.28 3.54
C GLU A 519 -46.70 4.74 3.55
N LYS A 520 -47.29 4.13 2.53
CA LYS A 520 -47.13 2.68 2.29
C LYS A 520 -45.66 2.38 2.01
N PRO A 521 -45.10 1.28 2.58
CA PRO A 521 -43.71 0.90 2.34
C PRO A 521 -43.39 0.78 0.84
N ARG A 522 -42.37 1.49 0.39
CA ARG A 522 -41.75 1.42 -0.94
C ARG A 522 -40.27 1.13 -0.78
N ILE A 523 -39.94 -0.14 -0.90
CA ILE A 523 -38.61 -0.66 -0.59
C ILE A 523 -37.71 -0.67 -1.82
N GLY A 524 -36.51 -0.07 -1.69
CA GLY A 524 -35.42 -0.29 -2.62
C GLY A 524 -34.49 -1.40 -2.13
N VAL A 525 -34.17 -2.38 -2.96
CA VAL A 525 -33.25 -3.46 -2.62
C VAL A 525 -31.98 -3.32 -3.49
N PHE A 526 -30.83 -3.20 -2.84
CA PHE A 526 -29.54 -3.10 -3.52
C PHE A 526 -28.69 -4.31 -3.18
N VAL A 527 -28.37 -5.12 -4.20
CA VAL A 527 -27.65 -6.38 -4.02
C VAL A 527 -26.20 -6.21 -4.44
N CYS A 528 -25.29 -6.43 -3.52
CA CYS A 528 -23.85 -6.32 -3.72
C CYS A 528 -23.28 -7.59 -4.33
N ASN A 529 -22.46 -7.46 -5.36
CA ASN A 529 -21.69 -8.56 -5.92
C ASN A 529 -20.41 -8.83 -5.11
N CYS A 530 -19.78 -7.77 -4.60
CA CYS A 530 -18.53 -7.84 -3.81
C CYS A 530 -17.47 -8.77 -4.45
N GLY A 531 -17.41 -8.81 -5.78
CA GLY A 531 -16.51 -9.66 -6.55
C GLY A 531 -16.64 -11.14 -6.18
N THR A 532 -15.51 -11.80 -5.93
CA THR A 532 -15.48 -13.24 -5.58
C THR A 532 -16.11 -13.55 -4.23
N ASN A 533 -16.17 -12.57 -3.31
CA ASN A 533 -16.68 -12.80 -1.95
C ASN A 533 -18.17 -13.12 -1.90
N ILE A 534 -18.98 -12.56 -2.79
CA ILE A 534 -20.41 -12.84 -2.90
C ILE A 534 -20.69 -13.44 -4.27
N GLY A 535 -20.40 -12.70 -5.36
CA GLY A 535 -20.71 -13.12 -6.72
C GLY A 535 -19.97 -14.37 -7.22
N GLY A 536 -18.84 -14.72 -6.59
CA GLY A 536 -18.16 -15.97 -6.88
C GLY A 536 -18.91 -17.22 -6.35
N ILE A 537 -19.82 -17.06 -5.41
CA ILE A 537 -20.58 -18.13 -4.73
C ILE A 537 -22.07 -17.98 -4.98
N VAL A 538 -22.63 -16.80 -4.74
CA VAL A 538 -24.07 -16.49 -4.87
C VAL A 538 -24.36 -16.02 -6.31
N ASN A 539 -25.38 -16.56 -6.92
CA ASN A 539 -25.90 -16.08 -8.21
C ASN A 539 -26.67 -14.76 -7.96
N VAL A 540 -25.94 -13.65 -7.95
CA VAL A 540 -26.51 -12.32 -7.65
C VAL A 540 -27.64 -11.92 -8.61
N PRO A 541 -27.53 -12.11 -9.94
CA PRO A 541 -28.65 -11.85 -10.86
C PRO A 541 -29.94 -12.56 -10.49
N GLU A 542 -29.85 -13.78 -10.01
CA GLU A 542 -31.01 -14.57 -9.57
C GLU A 542 -31.64 -14.01 -8.30
N VAL A 543 -30.80 -13.59 -7.31
CA VAL A 543 -31.26 -12.89 -6.11
C VAL A 543 -31.97 -11.58 -6.47
N VAL A 544 -31.45 -10.81 -7.40
CA VAL A 544 -32.04 -9.58 -7.92
C VAL A 544 -33.41 -9.85 -8.56
N LYS A 545 -33.49 -10.88 -9.42
CA LYS A 545 -34.76 -11.32 -10.03
C LYS A 545 -35.80 -11.71 -8.98
N TYR A 546 -35.38 -12.48 -7.98
CA TYR A 546 -36.24 -12.87 -6.87
C TYR A 546 -36.72 -11.68 -6.03
N ALA A 547 -35.81 -10.77 -5.68
CA ALA A 547 -36.12 -9.60 -4.87
C ALA A 547 -37.19 -8.70 -5.51
N ARG A 548 -37.25 -8.62 -6.84
CA ARG A 548 -38.28 -7.89 -7.59
C ARG A 548 -39.70 -8.44 -7.38
N SER A 549 -39.82 -9.71 -7.02
CA SER A 549 -41.12 -10.35 -6.77
C SER A 549 -41.63 -10.15 -5.34
N LEU A 550 -40.82 -9.57 -4.45
CA LEU A 550 -41.19 -9.43 -3.05
C LEU A 550 -42.21 -8.31 -2.81
N PRO A 551 -43.14 -8.49 -1.86
CA PRO A 551 -44.16 -7.47 -1.57
C PRO A 551 -43.53 -6.14 -1.12
N SER A 552 -44.06 -5.03 -1.61
CA SER A 552 -43.62 -3.64 -1.33
C SER A 552 -42.24 -3.26 -1.87
N VAL A 553 -41.56 -4.15 -2.60
CA VAL A 553 -40.32 -3.81 -3.28
C VAL A 553 -40.67 -3.05 -4.56
N ALA A 554 -40.20 -1.81 -4.63
CA ALA A 554 -40.46 -0.89 -5.73
C ALA A 554 -39.27 -0.80 -6.71
N TYR A 555 -38.06 -1.07 -6.23
CA TYR A 555 -36.83 -0.98 -7.01
C TYR A 555 -35.84 -2.06 -6.57
N VAL A 556 -35.12 -2.64 -7.52
CA VAL A 556 -34.05 -3.61 -7.24
C VAL A 556 -32.91 -3.41 -8.22
N GLU A 557 -31.68 -3.32 -7.71
CA GLU A 557 -30.48 -3.17 -8.50
C GLU A 557 -29.32 -4.05 -7.98
N GLU A 558 -28.52 -4.54 -8.92
CA GLU A 558 -27.22 -5.14 -8.66
C GLU A 558 -26.11 -4.08 -8.71
N ASN A 559 -25.20 -4.12 -7.74
CA ASN A 559 -24.05 -3.24 -7.71
C ASN A 559 -22.78 -4.07 -7.51
N LEU A 560 -21.70 -3.75 -8.20
CA LEU A 560 -20.42 -4.45 -8.02
C LEU A 560 -19.90 -4.29 -6.59
N PHE A 561 -19.87 -3.05 -6.11
CA PHE A 561 -19.53 -2.69 -4.73
C PHE A 561 -20.51 -1.65 -4.20
N THR A 562 -21.52 -2.10 -3.48
CA THR A 562 -22.57 -1.19 -2.96
C THR A 562 -22.00 -0.13 -2.00
N CYS A 563 -20.85 -0.39 -1.38
CA CYS A 563 -20.18 0.54 -0.45
C CYS A 563 -19.25 1.57 -1.14
N SER A 564 -19.08 1.54 -2.46
CA SER A 564 -18.29 2.53 -3.19
C SER A 564 -18.99 3.89 -3.26
N GLN A 565 -18.23 4.97 -3.38
CA GLN A 565 -18.76 6.34 -3.37
C GLN A 565 -19.74 6.60 -4.51
N ASP A 566 -19.40 6.16 -5.71
CA ASP A 566 -20.27 6.26 -6.91
C ASP A 566 -21.62 5.55 -6.71
N THR A 567 -21.59 4.38 -6.07
CA THR A 567 -22.83 3.66 -5.74
C THR A 567 -23.60 4.36 -4.61
N GLN A 568 -22.94 4.96 -3.61
CA GLN A 568 -23.61 5.76 -2.59
C GLN A 568 -24.33 6.96 -3.21
N ASP A 569 -23.71 7.67 -4.15
CA ASP A 569 -24.32 8.79 -4.85
C ASP A 569 -25.51 8.34 -5.69
N LYS A 570 -25.36 7.22 -6.38
CA LYS A 570 -26.46 6.60 -7.13
C LYS A 570 -27.61 6.15 -6.23
N LEU A 571 -27.35 5.60 -5.04
CA LEU A 571 -28.38 5.24 -4.08
C LEU A 571 -29.21 6.48 -3.69
N LYS A 572 -28.57 7.60 -3.42
CA LYS A 572 -29.27 8.87 -3.10
C LYS A 572 -30.21 9.31 -4.24
N GLU A 573 -29.71 9.29 -5.47
CA GLU A 573 -30.51 9.60 -6.66
C GLU A 573 -31.72 8.67 -6.82
N VAL A 574 -31.49 7.37 -6.66
CA VAL A 574 -32.55 6.36 -6.81
C VAL A 574 -33.59 6.51 -5.71
N ILE A 575 -33.18 6.72 -4.45
CA ILE A 575 -34.10 6.96 -3.34
C ILE A 575 -35.03 8.13 -3.65
N GLN A 576 -34.50 9.22 -4.18
CA GLN A 576 -35.28 10.41 -4.53
C GLN A 576 -36.17 10.20 -5.77
N ARG A 577 -35.62 9.65 -6.86
CA ARG A 577 -36.29 9.41 -8.13
C ARG A 577 -37.47 8.42 -7.99
N GLU A 578 -37.22 7.31 -7.33
CA GLU A 578 -38.21 6.23 -7.15
C GLU A 578 -39.08 6.47 -5.90
N LYS A 579 -38.88 7.57 -5.20
CA LYS A 579 -39.58 7.91 -3.95
C LYS A 579 -39.58 6.76 -2.95
N LEU A 580 -38.44 6.14 -2.80
CA LEU A 580 -38.26 5.05 -1.83
C LEU A 580 -38.39 5.62 -0.40
N ASN A 581 -38.99 4.85 0.49
CA ASN A 581 -39.12 5.20 1.89
C ASN A 581 -38.56 4.13 2.85
N ARG A 582 -38.01 3.06 2.28
CA ARG A 582 -37.29 1.99 2.99
C ARG A 582 -36.17 1.50 2.08
N VAL A 583 -35.03 1.15 2.65
CA VAL A 583 -33.89 0.66 1.89
C VAL A 583 -33.39 -0.65 2.50
N VAL A 584 -33.14 -1.64 1.65
CA VAL A 584 -32.50 -2.91 2.01
C VAL A 584 -31.21 -3.01 1.20
N VAL A 585 -30.09 -3.22 1.88
CA VAL A 585 -28.81 -3.51 1.25
C VAL A 585 -28.42 -4.95 1.54
N ALA A 586 -28.40 -5.78 0.50
CA ALA A 586 -27.93 -7.16 0.59
C ALA A 586 -26.42 -7.21 0.26
N ALA A 587 -25.57 -7.28 1.30
CA ALA A 587 -24.12 -7.17 1.15
C ALA A 587 -23.37 -7.89 2.27
N CYS A 588 -22.28 -7.30 2.75
CA CYS A 588 -21.48 -7.79 3.85
C CYS A 588 -22.16 -7.60 5.23
N THR A 589 -21.37 -7.73 6.32
CA THR A 589 -21.90 -7.58 7.68
C THR A 589 -22.28 -6.12 8.00
N PRO A 590 -23.39 -5.88 8.68
CA PRO A 590 -23.76 -4.56 9.20
C PRO A 590 -22.65 -3.90 10.03
N ARG A 591 -21.89 -4.69 10.80
CA ARG A 591 -20.78 -4.19 11.64
C ARG A 591 -19.74 -3.35 10.88
N THR A 592 -19.63 -3.53 9.57
CA THR A 592 -18.63 -2.81 8.76
C THR A 592 -19.20 -1.56 8.14
N HIS A 593 -20.37 -1.62 7.51
CA HIS A 593 -20.86 -0.57 6.63
C HIS A 593 -22.26 -0.04 6.94
N GLU A 594 -22.92 -0.51 7.99
CA GLU A 594 -24.24 0.03 8.37
C GLU A 594 -24.23 1.55 8.56
N PRO A 595 -23.23 2.16 9.27
CA PRO A 595 -23.17 3.61 9.43
C PRO A 595 -23.04 4.37 8.10
N LEU A 596 -22.33 3.80 7.12
CA LEU A 596 -22.17 4.38 5.79
C LEU A 596 -23.53 4.48 5.08
N PHE A 597 -24.30 3.40 5.04
CA PHE A 597 -25.60 3.38 4.39
C PHE A 597 -26.64 4.24 5.12
N GLN A 598 -26.57 4.25 6.45
CA GLN A 598 -27.40 5.13 7.27
C GLN A 598 -27.15 6.59 6.95
N GLU A 599 -25.89 6.97 6.76
CA GLU A 599 -25.51 8.31 6.35
C GLU A 599 -26.02 8.66 4.94
N THR A 600 -25.96 7.70 4.03
CA THR A 600 -26.52 7.84 2.67
C THR A 600 -28.03 8.10 2.67
N LEU A 601 -28.76 7.45 3.58
CA LEU A 601 -30.20 7.72 3.76
C LEU A 601 -30.44 9.17 4.26
N ARG A 602 -29.66 9.62 5.25
CA ARG A 602 -29.74 11.00 5.75
C ARG A 602 -29.45 12.01 4.65
N ASP A 603 -28.43 11.78 3.83
CA ASP A 603 -28.12 12.60 2.66
C ASP A 603 -29.26 12.61 1.63
N ALA A 604 -30.03 11.55 1.55
CA ALA A 604 -31.22 11.48 0.69
C ALA A 604 -32.48 12.06 1.31
N GLY A 605 -32.40 12.56 2.57
CA GLY A 605 -33.55 13.10 3.31
C GLY A 605 -34.45 12.04 3.94
N LEU A 606 -33.93 10.85 4.20
CA LEU A 606 -34.64 9.78 4.92
C LEU A 606 -34.09 9.59 6.34
N ASN A 607 -34.97 9.17 7.25
CA ASN A 607 -34.54 8.72 8.59
C ASN A 607 -33.57 7.53 8.46
N LYS A 608 -32.43 7.58 9.15
CA LYS A 608 -31.38 6.56 9.04
C LYS A 608 -31.82 5.16 9.43
N TYR A 609 -32.86 5.05 10.25
CA TYR A 609 -33.41 3.75 10.72
C TYR A 609 -34.39 3.10 9.75
N LEU A 610 -34.73 3.75 8.65
CA LEU A 610 -35.53 3.18 7.57
C LEU A 610 -34.67 2.28 6.65
N PHE A 611 -33.69 1.64 7.23
CA PHE A 611 -32.64 0.86 6.62
C PHE A 611 -32.57 -0.54 7.22
N GLU A 612 -32.33 -1.53 6.37
CA GLU A 612 -32.08 -2.91 6.77
C GLU A 612 -30.93 -3.50 5.95
N MET A 613 -30.10 -4.34 6.56
CA MET A 613 -28.96 -4.94 5.89
C MET A 613 -29.02 -6.48 5.92
N ALA A 614 -29.16 -7.09 4.75
CA ALA A 614 -29.12 -8.54 4.60
C ALA A 614 -27.65 -9.00 4.45
N ASN A 615 -27.15 -9.73 5.44
CA ASN A 615 -25.76 -10.23 5.41
C ASN A 615 -25.64 -11.48 4.53
N ILE A 616 -25.47 -11.28 3.23
CA ILE A 616 -25.30 -12.34 2.23
C ILE A 616 -23.82 -12.75 2.01
N ARG A 617 -22.89 -12.19 2.78
CA ARG A 617 -21.47 -12.54 2.77
C ARG A 617 -21.11 -13.42 3.97
N ASN A 618 -20.95 -12.83 5.15
CA ASN A 618 -20.47 -13.53 6.35
C ASN A 618 -21.39 -14.66 6.83
N GLN A 619 -22.71 -14.50 6.67
CA GLN A 619 -23.73 -15.47 7.06
C GLN A 619 -24.19 -16.37 5.90
N CYS A 620 -23.70 -16.18 4.70
CA CYS A 620 -24.14 -16.87 3.50
C CYS A 620 -22.98 -17.36 2.63
N SER A 621 -22.41 -16.53 1.76
CA SER A 621 -21.39 -16.98 0.79
C SER A 621 -20.13 -17.56 1.46
N TRP A 622 -19.68 -17.01 2.58
CA TRP A 622 -18.52 -17.54 3.29
C TRP A 622 -18.81 -18.85 4.03
N VAL A 623 -20.03 -19.02 4.54
CA VAL A 623 -20.43 -20.24 5.25
C VAL A 623 -20.70 -21.38 4.27
N HIS A 624 -21.24 -21.08 3.09
CA HIS A 624 -21.66 -22.07 2.08
C HIS A 624 -20.80 -21.97 0.80
N SER A 625 -19.50 -21.70 0.93
CA SER A 625 -18.61 -21.50 -0.21
C SER A 625 -18.54 -22.68 -1.19
N ARG A 626 -18.80 -23.90 -0.71
CA ARG A 626 -18.81 -25.14 -1.49
C ARG A 626 -20.19 -25.53 -2.05
N GLU A 627 -21.25 -24.81 -1.67
CA GLU A 627 -22.66 -25.17 -1.95
C GLU A 627 -23.38 -23.99 -2.61
N LYS A 628 -22.95 -23.63 -3.82
CA LYS A 628 -23.35 -22.38 -4.52
C LYS A 628 -24.88 -22.22 -4.68
N GLU A 629 -25.58 -23.30 -5.00
CA GLU A 629 -27.04 -23.28 -5.16
C GLU A 629 -27.74 -23.00 -3.83
N GLN A 630 -27.31 -23.67 -2.74
CA GLN A 630 -27.84 -23.47 -1.42
C GLN A 630 -27.49 -22.09 -0.87
N ALA A 631 -26.29 -21.58 -1.16
CA ALA A 631 -25.89 -20.21 -0.86
C ALA A 631 -26.80 -19.20 -1.56
N THR A 632 -27.11 -19.39 -2.82
CA THR A 632 -28.02 -18.53 -3.58
C THR A 632 -29.44 -18.55 -2.98
N GLN A 633 -29.96 -19.75 -2.66
CA GLN A 633 -31.26 -19.88 -2.01
C GLN A 633 -31.28 -19.19 -0.63
N LYS A 634 -30.22 -19.37 0.18
CA LYS A 634 -30.10 -18.70 1.47
C LYS A 634 -30.00 -17.18 1.34
N ALA A 635 -29.30 -16.67 0.32
CA ALA A 635 -29.25 -15.24 0.03
C ALA A 635 -30.65 -14.67 -0.26
N MET A 636 -31.44 -15.40 -1.06
CA MET A 636 -32.86 -15.04 -1.32
C MET A 636 -33.67 -15.00 -0.01
N ASP A 637 -33.51 -15.98 0.87
CA ASP A 637 -34.21 -16.03 2.13
C ASP A 637 -33.83 -14.87 3.04
N LEU A 638 -32.53 -14.54 3.15
CA LEU A 638 -32.03 -13.38 3.90
C LEU A 638 -32.61 -12.07 3.35
N VAL A 639 -32.61 -11.88 2.03
CA VAL A 639 -33.22 -10.71 1.38
C VAL A 639 -34.71 -10.63 1.64
N ARG A 640 -35.42 -11.77 1.56
CA ARG A 640 -36.86 -11.84 1.87
C ARG A 640 -37.16 -11.46 3.32
N MET A 641 -36.33 -11.94 4.26
CA MET A 641 -36.45 -11.63 5.68
C MET A 641 -36.20 -10.13 5.92
N SER A 642 -35.14 -9.56 5.33
CA SER A 642 -34.83 -8.15 5.46
C SER A 642 -35.88 -7.26 4.79
N ALA A 643 -36.42 -7.63 3.65
CA ALA A 643 -37.53 -6.92 3.01
C ALA A 643 -38.82 -6.99 3.85
N ALA A 644 -39.09 -8.14 4.45
CA ALA A 644 -40.25 -8.29 5.35
C ALA A 644 -40.11 -7.41 6.61
N ARG A 645 -38.89 -7.35 7.21
CA ARG A 645 -38.61 -6.47 8.32
C ARG A 645 -38.69 -5.01 7.93
N ALA A 646 -38.10 -4.64 6.78
CA ALA A 646 -38.15 -3.29 6.27
C ALA A 646 -39.57 -2.71 6.09
N ARG A 647 -40.58 -3.56 5.86
CA ARG A 647 -41.99 -3.16 5.83
C ARG A 647 -42.53 -2.70 7.18
N LEU A 648 -41.91 -3.13 8.27
CA LEU A 648 -42.42 -2.95 9.64
C LEU A 648 -41.64 -1.89 10.41
N ILE A 649 -40.42 -1.49 9.91
CA ILE A 649 -39.62 -0.47 10.59
C ILE A 649 -40.28 0.90 10.45
N ALA A 650 -40.08 1.71 11.48
CA ALA A 650 -40.57 3.08 11.58
C ALA A 650 -39.40 4.05 11.77
N PRO A 651 -39.55 5.32 11.41
CA PRO A 651 -38.55 6.32 11.74
C PRO A 651 -38.40 6.42 13.26
N LEU A 652 -37.16 6.50 13.73
CA LEU A 652 -36.87 6.63 15.16
C LEU A 652 -36.24 8.00 15.43
N PRO A 653 -36.58 8.64 16.57
CA PRO A 653 -35.92 9.86 16.99
C PRO A 653 -34.48 9.58 17.38
N GLN A 654 -33.61 10.57 17.20
CA GLN A 654 -32.24 10.52 17.67
C GLN A 654 -32.06 11.44 18.87
N PRO A 655 -32.10 10.94 20.09
CA PRO A 655 -31.88 11.77 21.27
C PRO A 655 -30.41 12.25 21.31
N THR A 656 -30.20 13.46 21.83
CA THR A 656 -28.88 13.99 22.11
C THR A 656 -28.60 13.96 23.60
N ILE A 657 -27.38 13.70 23.97
CA ILE A 657 -26.91 13.72 25.37
C ILE A 657 -25.69 14.64 25.47
N GLY A 658 -25.61 15.39 26.58
CA GLY A 658 -24.43 16.22 26.86
C GLY A 658 -23.17 15.36 27.04
N VAL A 659 -22.02 15.93 26.79
CA VAL A 659 -20.70 15.26 26.94
C VAL A 659 -19.91 15.94 28.05
N ASP A 660 -19.40 15.16 29.00
CA ASP A 660 -18.36 15.59 29.93
C ASP A 660 -17.02 15.59 29.21
N ASP A 661 -16.36 16.74 29.14
CA ASP A 661 -15.10 16.92 28.38
C ASP A 661 -13.84 16.47 29.11
N ARG A 662 -13.98 15.86 30.28
CA ARG A 662 -12.87 15.28 31.06
C ARG A 662 -12.53 13.86 30.57
N ALA A 663 -11.27 13.48 30.72
CA ALA A 663 -10.78 12.14 30.40
C ALA A 663 -10.29 11.38 31.63
N LEU A 664 -10.39 10.06 31.60
CA LEU A 664 -9.74 9.16 32.55
C LEU A 664 -8.67 8.34 31.81
N VAL A 665 -7.45 8.30 32.33
CA VAL A 665 -6.36 7.44 31.86
C VAL A 665 -5.97 6.49 32.99
N ILE A 666 -5.94 5.17 32.70
CA ILE A 666 -5.66 4.13 33.68
C ILE A 666 -4.31 3.49 33.34
N GLY A 667 -3.33 3.67 34.25
CA GLY A 667 -1.95 3.24 34.14
C GLY A 667 -0.98 4.39 33.91
N GLY A 668 0.01 4.55 34.80
CA GLY A 668 1.00 5.62 34.79
C GLY A 668 2.32 5.24 34.10
N GLY A 669 2.33 4.22 33.24
CA GLY A 669 3.45 3.87 32.38
C GLY A 669 3.62 4.86 31.23
N ILE A 670 4.57 4.60 30.32
CA ILE A 670 4.89 5.50 29.22
C ILE A 670 3.68 5.79 28.31
N ALA A 671 2.85 4.79 28.04
CA ALA A 671 1.65 4.95 27.24
C ALA A 671 0.59 5.82 27.93
N GLY A 672 0.35 5.59 29.23
CA GLY A 672 -0.63 6.38 29.98
C GLY A 672 -0.19 7.83 30.19
N MET A 673 1.07 8.07 30.54
CA MET A 673 1.62 9.43 30.62
C MET A 673 1.54 10.17 29.29
N THR A 674 1.88 9.49 28.18
CA THR A 674 1.73 10.05 26.81
C THR A 674 0.29 10.40 26.51
N SER A 675 -0.67 9.51 26.82
CA SER A 675 -2.10 9.77 26.60
C SER A 675 -2.61 10.95 27.43
N ALA A 676 -2.22 11.01 28.72
CA ALA A 676 -2.61 12.08 29.63
C ALA A 676 -2.08 13.45 29.19
N LEU A 677 -0.78 13.53 28.87
CA LEU A 677 -0.17 14.75 28.33
C LEU A 677 -0.80 15.15 26.98
N SER A 678 -1.01 14.19 26.09
CA SER A 678 -1.60 14.47 24.77
C SER A 678 -3.03 15.02 24.86
N LEU A 679 -3.82 14.57 25.80
CA LEU A 679 -5.16 15.10 26.07
C LEU A 679 -5.11 16.49 26.76
N ALA A 680 -4.25 16.62 27.75
CA ALA A 680 -4.08 17.87 28.47
C ALA A 680 -3.51 18.99 27.59
N ASP A 681 -2.51 18.70 26.75
CA ASP A 681 -1.96 19.64 25.76
C ASP A 681 -3.02 20.10 24.72
N GLN A 682 -4.06 19.29 24.49
CA GLN A 682 -5.24 19.67 23.70
C GLN A 682 -6.28 20.46 24.50
N GLY A 683 -6.09 20.68 25.81
CA GLY A 683 -6.97 21.46 26.67
C GLY A 683 -8.04 20.63 27.42
N TYR A 684 -7.96 19.28 27.41
CA TYR A 684 -8.90 18.43 28.15
C TYR A 684 -8.37 18.08 29.54
N ARG A 685 -9.17 18.34 30.58
CA ARG A 685 -8.83 17.94 31.94
C ARG A 685 -8.78 16.41 32.02
N THR A 686 -7.67 15.86 32.52
CA THR A 686 -7.38 14.44 32.49
C THR A 686 -7.03 13.92 33.87
N THR A 687 -7.73 12.89 34.31
CA THR A 687 -7.39 12.17 35.53
C THR A 687 -6.49 10.99 35.15
N LEU A 688 -5.28 10.92 35.72
CA LEU A 688 -4.35 9.80 35.58
C LEU A 688 -4.31 8.98 36.86
N VAL A 689 -4.62 7.67 36.74
CA VAL A 689 -4.64 6.73 37.88
C VAL A 689 -3.53 5.68 37.70
N GLU A 690 -2.67 5.55 38.71
CA GLU A 690 -1.56 4.60 38.74
C GLU A 690 -1.66 3.74 40.02
N LYS A 691 -1.55 2.41 39.87
CA LYS A 691 -1.57 1.48 41.02
C LYS A 691 -0.32 1.50 41.90
N ALA A 692 0.82 1.85 41.29
CA ALA A 692 2.10 2.02 41.99
C ALA A 692 2.24 3.42 42.57
N SER A 693 3.18 3.56 43.53
CA SER A 693 3.53 4.88 44.12
C SER A 693 4.29 5.79 43.14
N GLU A 694 4.86 5.22 42.07
CA GLU A 694 5.71 5.92 41.11
C GLU A 694 5.28 5.72 39.70
N LEU A 695 5.39 6.79 38.90
CA LEU A 695 5.13 6.76 37.44
C LEU A 695 6.30 6.12 36.69
N GLY A 696 6.05 5.70 35.42
CA GLY A 696 7.06 5.21 34.48
C GLY A 696 6.93 3.75 34.07
N GLY A 697 6.34 2.92 34.93
CA GLY A 697 6.15 1.49 34.65
C GLY A 697 7.45 0.78 34.23
N ASN A 698 7.39 -0.12 33.26
CA ASN A 698 8.54 -0.89 32.78
C ASN A 698 9.67 -0.03 32.18
N ALA A 699 9.39 1.19 31.72
CA ALA A 699 10.42 2.07 31.15
C ALA A 699 11.49 2.49 32.18
N ARG A 700 11.19 2.43 33.48
CA ARG A 700 12.16 2.67 34.56
C ARG A 700 13.30 1.65 34.61
N HIS A 701 13.11 0.51 33.98
CA HIS A 701 14.05 -0.61 34.01
C HIS A 701 14.84 -0.77 32.72
N LEU A 702 14.57 0.06 31.72
CA LEU A 702 15.24 0.05 30.42
C LEU A 702 16.36 1.13 30.39
N VAL A 703 17.46 0.82 29.74
CA VAL A 703 18.66 1.70 29.68
C VAL A 703 18.51 2.68 28.52
N SER A 704 18.36 2.17 27.31
CA SER A 704 18.28 2.98 26.10
C SER A 704 17.34 2.36 25.09
N THR A 705 16.86 3.17 24.15
CA THR A 705 16.08 2.70 22.99
C THR A 705 16.98 1.94 22.01
N TRP A 706 16.40 1.28 21.02
CA TRP A 706 17.18 0.62 19.97
C TRP A 706 18.03 1.61 19.13
N ARG A 707 17.69 2.91 19.14
CA ARG A 707 18.43 4.00 18.50
C ARG A 707 19.56 4.56 19.39
N GLY A 708 19.73 4.05 20.61
CA GLY A 708 20.73 4.52 21.55
C GLY A 708 20.32 5.71 22.42
N GLU A 709 19.06 6.19 22.34
CA GLU A 709 18.56 7.29 23.18
C GLU A 709 18.43 6.84 24.64
N VAL A 710 18.94 7.61 25.57
CA VAL A 710 18.91 7.31 27.02
C VAL A 710 17.50 7.51 27.57
N ILE A 711 16.85 6.43 27.96
CA ILE A 711 15.43 6.43 28.38
C ILE A 711 15.22 7.21 29.66
N GLY A 712 16.11 7.08 30.65
CA GLY A 712 15.96 7.70 31.97
C GLY A 712 15.78 9.21 31.94
N ARG A 713 16.45 9.91 31.02
CA ARG A 713 16.30 11.37 30.86
C ARG A 713 14.92 11.73 30.35
N SER A 714 14.52 11.18 29.21
CA SER A 714 13.22 11.47 28.58
C SER A 714 12.05 11.05 29.49
N LEU A 715 12.21 9.95 30.21
CA LEU A 715 11.22 9.49 31.18
C LEU A 715 11.07 10.48 32.34
N SER A 716 12.18 10.97 32.90
CA SER A 716 12.16 11.97 33.98
C SER A 716 11.50 13.27 33.56
N GLU A 717 11.82 13.77 32.34
CA GLU A 717 11.20 14.96 31.78
C GLU A 717 9.67 14.76 31.58
N MET A 718 9.25 13.58 31.13
CA MET A 718 7.83 13.25 30.98
C MET A 718 7.10 13.17 32.32
N ILE A 719 7.72 12.56 33.35
CA ILE A 719 7.15 12.47 34.70
C ILE A 719 6.95 13.88 35.31
N GLU A 720 7.95 14.75 35.18
CA GLU A 720 7.84 16.11 35.68
C GLU A 720 6.78 16.92 34.94
N ARG A 721 6.66 16.75 33.61
CA ARG A 721 5.57 17.36 32.84
C ARG A 721 4.20 16.91 33.34
N VAL A 722 4.01 15.61 33.59
CA VAL A 722 2.73 15.06 34.10
C VAL A 722 2.40 15.66 35.45
N LYS A 723 3.37 15.71 36.39
CA LYS A 723 3.17 16.25 37.75
C LYS A 723 2.89 17.75 37.78
N SER A 724 3.46 18.51 36.85
CA SER A 724 3.35 19.95 36.81
C SER A 724 2.24 20.47 35.91
N HIS A 725 1.59 19.61 35.11
CA HIS A 725 0.60 20.05 34.14
C HIS A 725 -0.73 20.44 34.81
N PRO A 726 -1.24 21.69 34.62
CA PRO A 726 -2.41 22.23 35.37
C PRO A 726 -3.74 21.51 35.06
N LEU A 727 -3.81 20.75 33.96
CA LEU A 727 -4.99 20.00 33.56
C LEU A 727 -4.89 18.50 33.85
N ILE A 728 -3.83 18.03 34.56
CA ILE A 728 -3.71 16.64 34.96
C ILE A 728 -3.93 16.48 36.47
N ASP A 729 -4.95 15.69 36.83
CA ASP A 729 -5.18 15.26 38.20
C ASP A 729 -4.56 13.86 38.36
N LEU A 730 -3.45 13.76 39.13
CA LEU A 730 -2.69 12.52 39.30
C LEU A 730 -3.06 11.83 40.62
N TYR A 731 -3.39 10.53 40.53
CA TYR A 731 -3.60 9.62 41.64
C TYR A 731 -2.66 8.44 41.56
N THR A 732 -1.66 8.37 42.45
CA THR A 732 -0.79 7.22 42.67
C THR A 732 -1.27 6.39 43.84
N ASP A 733 -0.78 5.15 44.00
CA ASP A 733 -1.26 4.17 45.00
C ASP A 733 -2.81 4.03 44.90
N ALA A 734 -3.35 4.06 43.69
CA ALA A 734 -4.76 4.16 43.42
C ALA A 734 -5.25 3.11 42.39
N VAL A 735 -6.43 2.56 42.63
CA VAL A 735 -7.04 1.55 41.78
C VAL A 735 -8.47 1.90 41.43
N ILE A 736 -8.96 1.41 40.29
CA ILE A 736 -10.37 1.56 39.92
C ILE A 736 -11.18 0.51 40.67
N ARG A 737 -12.21 0.95 41.41
CA ARG A 737 -13.13 0.06 42.14
C ARG A 737 -14.41 -0.23 41.38
N GLN A 738 -14.96 0.80 40.71
CA GLN A 738 -16.23 0.68 40.00
C GLN A 738 -16.27 1.70 38.85
N SER A 739 -16.96 1.37 37.79
CA SER A 739 -17.32 2.33 36.71
C SER A 739 -18.73 2.01 36.22
N SER A 740 -19.45 3.08 35.89
CA SER A 740 -20.80 3.03 35.32
C SER A 740 -20.99 4.14 34.28
N GLY A 741 -22.15 4.17 33.62
CA GLY A 741 -22.44 5.15 32.60
C GLY A 741 -22.08 4.66 31.19
N PHE A 742 -21.93 5.60 30.26
CA PHE A 742 -21.80 5.36 28.84
C PHE A 742 -20.92 6.46 28.20
N VAL A 743 -20.61 6.32 26.91
CA VAL A 743 -19.79 7.28 26.16
C VAL A 743 -20.25 8.73 26.37
N GLY A 744 -19.32 9.59 26.74
CA GLY A 744 -19.60 10.98 27.09
C GLY A 744 -20.03 11.23 28.53
N ASN A 745 -20.39 10.19 29.29
CA ASN A 745 -20.97 10.33 30.63
C ASN A 745 -20.66 9.13 31.55
N PHE A 746 -19.37 8.84 31.73
CA PHE A 746 -18.93 7.83 32.68
C PHE A 746 -18.82 8.40 34.09
N GLU A 747 -19.14 7.57 35.08
CA GLU A 747 -18.87 7.79 36.51
C GLU A 747 -17.99 6.68 37.04
N THR A 748 -16.81 7.02 37.57
CA THR A 748 -15.83 6.06 38.04
C THR A 748 -15.44 6.35 39.49
N VAL A 749 -15.31 5.30 40.28
CA VAL A 749 -14.83 5.35 41.69
C VAL A 749 -13.39 4.88 41.71
N ILE A 750 -12.51 5.77 42.17
CA ILE A 750 -11.09 5.53 42.40
C ILE A 750 -10.90 5.26 43.89
N GLY A 751 -10.31 4.12 44.23
CA GLY A 751 -9.90 3.79 45.60
C GLY A 751 -8.45 4.17 45.83
N GLN A 752 -8.17 5.05 46.81
CA GLN A 752 -6.83 5.40 47.26
C GLN A 752 -6.73 5.15 48.75
N GLY A 753 -6.10 4.04 49.12
CA GLY A 753 -6.18 3.51 50.48
C GLY A 753 -7.62 3.21 50.90
N GLU A 754 -8.09 3.83 52.00
CA GLU A 754 -9.47 3.72 52.49
C GLU A 754 -10.44 4.75 51.84
N LYS A 755 -9.93 5.66 51.03
CA LYS A 755 -10.74 6.74 50.44
C LYS A 755 -11.30 6.33 49.07
N ASP A 756 -12.57 6.60 48.86
CA ASP A 756 -13.24 6.50 47.58
C ASP A 756 -13.44 7.90 46.97
N ILE A 757 -12.94 8.08 45.79
CA ILE A 757 -12.99 9.34 45.03
C ILE A 757 -13.84 9.11 43.79
N GLN A 758 -14.98 9.77 43.70
CA GLN A 758 -15.88 9.68 42.57
C GLN A 758 -15.54 10.78 41.54
N ILE A 759 -15.37 10.39 40.29
CA ILE A 759 -15.09 11.29 39.18
C ILE A 759 -16.06 11.07 38.03
N ARG A 760 -16.33 12.12 37.24
CA ARG A 760 -17.07 12.08 35.98
C ARG A 760 -16.12 12.34 34.82
N HIS A 761 -16.33 11.65 33.71
CA HIS A 761 -15.54 11.83 32.51
C HIS A 761 -16.26 11.32 31.25
N GLY A 762 -15.90 11.87 30.08
CA GLY A 762 -16.53 11.46 28.81
C GLY A 762 -15.81 10.34 28.06
N ALA A 763 -14.53 10.09 28.38
CA ALA A 763 -13.72 9.08 27.72
C ALA A 763 -12.73 8.40 28.68
N VAL A 764 -12.33 7.17 28.33
CA VAL A 764 -11.36 6.36 29.11
C VAL A 764 -10.25 5.87 28.18
N VAL A 765 -9.00 5.92 28.64
CA VAL A 765 -7.84 5.28 27.98
C VAL A 765 -7.27 4.19 28.88
N MET A 766 -7.28 2.93 28.42
CA MET A 766 -6.67 1.78 29.07
C MET A 766 -5.19 1.67 28.69
N ALA A 767 -4.29 1.93 29.64
CA ALA A 767 -2.84 1.92 29.41
C ALA A 767 -2.08 1.14 30.50
N VAL A 768 -2.67 0.06 31.00
CA VAL A 768 -2.21 -0.70 32.19
C VAL A 768 -0.94 -1.54 31.95
N GLY A 769 -0.45 -1.57 30.71
CA GLY A 769 0.82 -2.23 30.38
C GLY A 769 0.77 -3.75 30.33
N ALA A 770 1.95 -4.36 30.54
CA ALA A 770 2.16 -5.81 30.57
C ALA A 770 3.37 -6.11 31.48
N GLU A 771 3.61 -7.37 31.79
CA GLU A 771 4.62 -7.83 32.73
C GLU A 771 5.66 -8.73 32.05
N GLU A 772 6.88 -8.77 32.59
CA GLU A 772 7.90 -9.73 32.19
C GLU A 772 7.61 -11.08 32.85
N CYS A 773 7.50 -12.14 32.04
CA CYS A 773 7.36 -13.50 32.55
C CYS A 773 8.61 -13.90 33.33
N LYS A 774 8.46 -14.40 34.54
CA LYS A 774 9.54 -14.99 35.32
C LYS A 774 9.64 -16.48 34.97
N PRO A 775 10.74 -16.90 34.29
CA PRO A 775 10.92 -18.29 33.85
C PRO A 775 11.04 -19.27 35.01
N LYS A 776 10.70 -20.53 34.74
CA LYS A 776 10.98 -21.66 35.62
C LYS A 776 11.99 -22.64 35.01
N GLU A 777 12.65 -22.23 33.97
CA GLU A 777 13.59 -22.99 33.15
C GLU A 777 15.01 -22.40 33.31
N TYR A 778 16.00 -23.14 32.86
CA TYR A 778 17.40 -22.69 32.71
C TYR A 778 18.10 -22.25 34.00
N LEU A 779 17.75 -22.80 35.14
CA LEU A 779 18.31 -22.43 36.49
C LEU A 779 18.00 -20.99 36.90
N TYR A 780 16.99 -20.34 36.33
CA TYR A 780 16.55 -19.02 36.76
C TYR A 780 16.05 -19.05 38.21
N GLY A 781 16.57 -18.14 39.04
CA GLY A 781 16.27 -18.12 40.48
C GLY A 781 17.16 -19.08 41.32
N GLU A 782 17.89 -20.00 40.66
CA GLU A 782 18.82 -20.96 41.32
C GLU A 782 20.28 -20.54 41.21
N ASP A 783 20.66 -19.90 40.07
CA ASP A 783 22.00 -19.36 39.88
C ASP A 783 21.90 -17.86 39.50
N SER A 784 22.59 -17.03 40.27
CA SER A 784 22.54 -15.56 40.11
C SER A 784 23.15 -15.01 38.80
N ARG A 785 23.82 -15.86 38.03
CA ARG A 785 24.35 -15.53 36.70
C ARG A 785 23.30 -15.69 35.59
N VAL A 786 22.17 -16.36 35.91
CA VAL A 786 21.03 -16.50 35.00
C VAL A 786 20.03 -15.41 35.33
N MET A 787 19.80 -14.49 34.40
CA MET A 787 18.97 -13.31 34.59
C MET A 787 18.08 -13.03 33.40
N THR A 788 16.97 -12.33 33.60
CA THR A 788 16.10 -11.83 32.51
C THR A 788 16.72 -10.60 31.87
N HIS A 789 16.19 -10.13 30.75
CA HIS A 789 16.68 -8.91 30.08
C HIS A 789 16.59 -7.68 30.99
N LEU A 790 15.47 -7.48 31.69
CA LEU A 790 15.35 -6.33 32.62
C LEU A 790 16.30 -6.41 33.79
N GLU A 791 16.68 -7.60 34.25
CA GLU A 791 17.68 -7.82 35.29
C GLU A 791 19.09 -7.57 34.73
N LEU A 792 19.38 -7.95 33.49
CA LEU A 792 20.63 -7.65 32.81
C LEU A 792 20.79 -6.13 32.60
N ASP A 793 19.77 -5.42 32.15
CA ASP A 793 19.80 -3.96 32.01
C ASP A 793 20.10 -3.27 33.33
N ARG A 794 19.49 -3.73 34.45
CA ARG A 794 19.79 -3.21 35.80
C ARG A 794 21.23 -3.49 36.20
N ALA A 795 21.75 -4.69 35.91
CA ALA A 795 23.12 -5.05 36.20
C ALA A 795 24.13 -4.21 35.40
N ILE A 796 23.87 -3.95 34.12
CA ILE A 796 24.70 -3.08 33.29
C ILE A 796 24.68 -1.64 33.85
N THR A 797 23.50 -1.10 34.13
CA THR A 797 23.35 0.28 34.67
C THR A 797 23.94 0.41 36.06
N GLY A 798 23.77 -0.59 36.90
CA GLY A 798 24.32 -0.67 38.26
C GLY A 798 25.82 -0.95 38.28
N LYS A 799 26.48 -1.13 37.13
CA LYS A 799 27.90 -1.49 37.03
C LYS A 799 28.25 -2.73 37.88
N ASP A 800 27.38 -3.76 37.78
CA ASP A 800 27.58 -5.00 38.51
C ASP A 800 28.92 -5.66 38.12
N ILE A 801 29.69 -6.08 39.09
CA ILE A 801 31.01 -6.68 38.87
C ILE A 801 30.93 -7.95 38.00
N ARG A 802 29.84 -8.68 38.07
CA ARG A 802 29.60 -9.87 37.25
C ARG A 802 29.62 -9.55 35.77
N ILE A 803 29.19 -8.35 35.37
CA ILE A 803 29.19 -7.89 33.96
C ILE A 803 30.59 -7.56 33.48
N SER A 804 31.36 -6.84 34.31
CA SER A 804 32.70 -6.41 33.94
C SER A 804 33.75 -7.54 33.94
N GLU A 805 33.52 -8.59 34.73
CA GLU A 805 34.41 -9.77 34.83
C GLU A 805 34.01 -10.89 33.86
N ALA A 806 32.84 -10.85 33.27
CA ALA A 806 32.35 -11.87 32.36
C ALA A 806 33.21 -11.97 31.08
N LYS A 807 33.53 -13.18 30.68
CA LYS A 807 34.27 -13.51 29.46
C LYS A 807 33.34 -14.14 28.40
N ALA A 808 32.21 -14.73 28.82
CA ALA A 808 31.26 -15.36 27.96
C ALA A 808 29.80 -15.10 28.38
N ALA A 809 28.97 -14.63 27.46
CA ALA A 809 27.55 -14.42 27.67
C ALA A 809 26.72 -15.21 26.66
N VAL A 810 25.65 -15.86 27.12
CA VAL A 810 24.73 -16.62 26.31
C VAL A 810 23.32 -16.06 26.45
N PHE A 811 22.74 -15.64 25.33
CA PHE A 811 21.36 -15.17 25.25
C PHE A 811 20.48 -16.32 24.75
N ILE A 812 19.40 -16.64 25.45
CA ILE A 812 18.41 -17.63 25.03
C ILE A 812 17.11 -16.92 24.65
N GLN A 813 16.73 -16.99 23.37
CA GLN A 813 15.53 -16.34 22.84
C GLN A 813 14.25 -17.14 23.11
N CYS A 814 13.09 -16.45 23.03
CA CYS A 814 11.75 -17.05 23.09
C CYS A 814 11.44 -17.84 24.38
N VAL A 815 12.05 -17.49 25.53
CA VAL A 815 11.80 -18.16 26.81
C VAL A 815 10.36 -17.87 27.25
N GLY A 816 9.50 -18.90 27.22
CA GLY A 816 8.08 -18.81 27.58
C GLY A 816 7.20 -18.10 26.54
N SER A 817 7.67 -17.88 25.30
CA SER A 817 6.85 -17.39 24.20
C SER A 817 7.03 -18.25 22.93
N ARG A 818 6.08 -18.21 22.00
CA ARG A 818 6.00 -19.07 20.81
C ARG A 818 6.01 -20.56 21.18
N GLU A 819 5.33 -20.88 22.25
CA GLU A 819 5.16 -22.22 22.80
C GLU A 819 3.65 -22.54 22.89
N PRO A 820 3.25 -23.80 23.00
CA PRO A 820 1.81 -24.16 23.08
C PRO A 820 1.04 -23.44 24.18
N SER A 821 1.71 -23.13 25.31
CA SER A 821 1.11 -22.38 26.42
C SER A 821 0.96 -20.88 26.18
N ARG A 822 1.79 -20.32 25.28
CA ARG A 822 1.80 -18.92 24.85
C ARG A 822 2.22 -18.84 23.39
N PRO A 823 1.26 -19.04 22.47
CA PRO A 823 1.55 -19.22 21.03
C PRO A 823 1.87 -17.91 20.30
N TYR A 824 2.12 -16.81 21.00
CA TYR A 824 2.43 -15.51 20.42
C TYR A 824 3.93 -15.14 20.57
N CYS A 825 4.36 -14.18 19.77
CA CYS A 825 5.69 -13.58 19.83
C CYS A 825 5.68 -12.35 20.75
N SER A 826 6.64 -12.23 21.66
CA SER A 826 6.78 -11.04 22.53
C SER A 826 7.39 -9.83 21.82
N LYS A 827 7.66 -9.90 20.54
CA LYS A 827 8.07 -8.81 19.63
C LYS A 827 9.38 -8.10 19.98
N VAL A 828 9.58 -7.68 21.22
CA VAL A 828 10.70 -6.82 21.64
C VAL A 828 12.01 -7.56 21.89
N CYS A 829 11.94 -8.86 22.23
CA CYS A 829 13.09 -9.61 22.77
C CYS A 829 14.29 -9.69 21.83
N CYS A 830 14.09 -9.96 20.52
CA CYS A 830 15.21 -10.07 19.56
C CYS A 830 16.02 -8.77 19.47
N THR A 831 15.33 -7.64 19.36
CA THR A 831 15.97 -6.32 19.33
C THR A 831 16.67 -6.04 20.65
N HIS A 832 16.04 -6.34 21.79
CA HIS A 832 16.61 -6.13 23.12
C HIS A 832 17.88 -6.96 23.32
N SER A 833 17.84 -8.28 23.05
CA SER A 833 19.01 -9.14 23.16
C SER A 833 20.19 -8.67 22.32
N ILE A 834 19.94 -8.31 21.06
CA ILE A 834 21.00 -7.87 20.15
C ILE A 834 21.61 -6.55 20.62
N LYS A 835 20.75 -5.62 21.08
CA LYS A 835 21.21 -4.36 21.66
C LYS A 835 22.08 -4.60 22.91
N SER A 836 21.62 -5.42 23.86
CA SER A 836 22.39 -5.75 25.07
C SER A 836 23.69 -6.49 24.72
N ALA A 837 23.69 -7.36 23.70
CA ALA A 837 24.90 -8.01 23.19
C ALA A 837 25.91 -6.99 22.64
N LEU A 838 25.42 -5.98 21.90
CA LEU A 838 26.28 -4.88 21.42
C LEU A 838 26.86 -4.04 22.56
N GLU A 839 26.05 -3.71 23.58
CA GLU A 839 26.50 -3.00 24.79
C GLU A 839 27.56 -3.81 25.55
N LEU A 840 27.38 -5.11 25.70
CA LEU A 840 28.39 -5.98 26.30
C LEU A 840 29.69 -6.01 25.49
N LYS A 841 29.60 -6.03 24.15
CA LYS A 841 30.78 -5.92 23.27
C LYS A 841 31.47 -4.56 23.35
N GLU A 842 30.73 -3.49 23.63
CA GLU A 842 31.34 -2.17 23.89
C GLU A 842 32.06 -2.10 25.25
N LEU A 843 31.52 -2.76 26.26
CA LEU A 843 32.16 -2.87 27.60
C LEU A 843 33.36 -3.79 27.56
N ASN A 844 33.29 -4.90 26.82
CA ASN A 844 34.38 -5.84 26.69
C ASN A 844 34.38 -6.44 25.26
N PRO A 845 35.21 -5.90 24.33
CA PRO A 845 35.30 -6.38 22.95
C PRO A 845 35.72 -7.86 22.82
N GLU A 846 36.48 -8.39 23.79
CA GLU A 846 36.96 -9.78 23.81
C GLU A 846 35.94 -10.77 24.40
N MET A 847 34.80 -10.32 24.89
CA MET A 847 33.77 -11.19 25.44
C MET A 847 33.17 -12.07 24.33
N ASP A 848 33.12 -13.39 24.53
CA ASP A 848 32.41 -14.30 23.68
C ASP A 848 30.91 -14.19 23.91
N ILE A 849 30.15 -13.81 22.86
CA ILE A 849 28.72 -13.65 22.98
C ILE A 849 27.97 -14.57 22.00
N TYR A 850 27.08 -15.38 22.54
CA TYR A 850 26.27 -16.32 21.80
C TYR A 850 24.78 -15.95 21.94
N VAL A 851 24.05 -15.93 20.81
CA VAL A 851 22.61 -15.75 20.79
C VAL A 851 21.95 -17.01 20.26
N LEU A 852 21.26 -17.74 21.13
CA LEU A 852 20.53 -18.95 20.79
C LEU A 852 19.10 -18.57 20.37
N TYR A 853 18.68 -18.86 19.13
CA TYR A 853 17.46 -18.32 18.57
C TYR A 853 16.67 -19.34 17.74
N ARG A 854 15.38 -19.06 17.52
CA ARG A 854 14.50 -19.81 16.59
C ARG A 854 14.33 -19.07 15.27
N ASP A 855 14.03 -17.77 15.30
CA ASP A 855 14.10 -16.79 14.22
C ASP A 855 14.53 -15.45 14.80
N ILE A 856 15.34 -14.69 14.08
CA ILE A 856 15.72 -13.32 14.48
C ILE A 856 14.68 -12.35 13.87
N ARG A 857 13.93 -11.71 14.75
CA ARG A 857 12.83 -10.81 14.38
C ARG A 857 13.17 -9.34 14.60
N THR A 858 14.29 -8.92 14.08
CA THR A 858 14.72 -7.51 14.00
C THR A 858 14.10 -6.88 12.75
N TYR A 859 12.83 -6.49 12.85
CA TYR A 859 12.07 -5.91 11.75
C TYR A 859 12.45 -4.43 11.49
N GLY A 860 12.10 -3.92 10.32
CA GLY A 860 12.38 -2.53 9.93
C GLY A 860 13.88 -2.23 9.93
N GLN A 861 14.22 -1.05 10.36
CA GLN A 861 15.59 -0.55 10.47
C GLN A 861 16.41 -1.26 11.55
N ARG A 862 15.75 -1.97 12.50
CA ARG A 862 16.42 -2.74 13.55
C ARG A 862 17.27 -3.89 13.02
N GLU A 863 17.10 -4.25 11.73
CA GLU A 863 17.99 -5.21 11.03
C GLU A 863 19.46 -4.79 11.05
N ALA A 864 19.73 -3.48 11.07
CA ALA A 864 21.08 -2.95 11.17
C ALA A 864 21.80 -3.44 12.44
N LEU A 865 21.09 -3.49 13.59
CA LEU A 865 21.65 -4.00 14.83
C LEU A 865 22.09 -5.47 14.70
N TYR A 866 21.29 -6.30 14.04
CA TYR A 866 21.64 -7.71 13.82
C TYR A 866 22.89 -7.88 12.97
N ARG A 867 23.00 -7.08 11.91
CA ARG A 867 24.20 -7.06 11.07
C ARG A 867 25.43 -6.59 11.86
N ASP A 868 25.30 -5.51 12.63
CA ASP A 868 26.38 -4.91 13.41
C ASP A 868 26.86 -5.85 14.52
N ALA A 869 25.94 -6.58 15.17
CA ALA A 869 26.29 -7.60 16.16
C ALA A 869 27.13 -8.73 15.53
N ARG A 870 26.75 -9.21 14.35
CA ARG A 870 27.53 -10.20 13.61
C ARG A 870 28.92 -9.68 13.21
N ALA A 871 28.99 -8.41 12.76
CA ALA A 871 30.27 -7.78 12.41
C ALA A 871 31.20 -7.62 13.63
N LYS A 872 30.67 -7.42 14.84
CA LYS A 872 31.40 -7.37 16.11
C LYS A 872 31.66 -8.76 16.71
N GLY A 873 31.39 -9.86 15.97
CA GLY A 873 31.72 -11.23 16.39
C GLY A 873 30.71 -11.87 17.34
N VAL A 874 29.47 -11.39 17.42
CA VAL A 874 28.38 -12.10 18.12
C VAL A 874 27.99 -13.32 17.31
N ILE A 875 27.97 -14.51 17.94
CA ILE A 875 27.70 -15.79 17.32
C ILE A 875 26.22 -16.14 17.49
N PHE A 876 25.53 -16.42 16.40
CA PHE A 876 24.13 -16.79 16.37
C PHE A 876 23.96 -18.27 16.09
N ILE A 877 23.37 -19.03 17.04
CA ILE A 877 23.12 -20.47 16.90
C ILE A 877 21.62 -20.72 16.95
N ARG A 878 21.09 -21.35 15.89
CA ARG A 878 19.68 -21.65 15.79
C ARG A 878 19.33 -22.93 16.55
N TYR A 879 18.20 -22.93 17.26
CA TYR A 879 17.61 -24.09 17.87
C TYR A 879 16.14 -24.26 17.49
N THR A 880 15.57 -25.45 17.73
CA THR A 880 14.15 -25.74 17.52
C THR A 880 13.40 -25.91 18.85
N LEU A 881 12.07 -25.86 18.80
CA LEU A 881 11.25 -26.06 20.02
C LEU A 881 11.43 -27.49 20.58
N ASN A 882 11.71 -28.47 19.73
CA ASN A 882 11.90 -29.87 20.11
C ASN A 882 13.31 -30.13 20.70
N ASP A 883 14.30 -29.29 20.31
CA ASP A 883 15.68 -29.37 20.79
C ASP A 883 16.05 -28.05 21.47
N LYS A 884 15.41 -27.75 22.61
CA LYS A 884 15.71 -26.54 23.41
C LYS A 884 17.12 -26.61 23.98
N PRO A 885 17.79 -25.45 24.16
CA PRO A 885 19.03 -25.39 24.93
C PRO A 885 18.84 -25.93 26.35
N GLU A 886 19.89 -26.50 26.90
CA GLU A 886 19.95 -26.97 28.28
C GLU A 886 21.00 -26.16 29.08
N VAL A 887 20.64 -25.64 30.25
CA VAL A 887 21.55 -24.94 31.13
C VAL A 887 21.85 -25.84 32.33
N GLN A 888 23.12 -26.11 32.58
CA GLN A 888 23.58 -27.00 33.65
C GLN A 888 24.71 -26.37 34.43
N LYS A 889 24.76 -26.66 35.74
CA LYS A 889 25.85 -26.29 36.63
C LYS A 889 26.76 -27.48 36.87
N ASP A 890 28.08 -27.30 36.63
CA ASP A 890 29.09 -28.31 36.91
C ASP A 890 30.14 -27.68 37.82
N GLY A 891 30.04 -27.99 39.10
CA GLY A 891 30.79 -27.29 40.13
C GLY A 891 30.51 -25.79 40.16
N PHE A 892 31.51 -24.97 39.88
CA PHE A 892 31.38 -23.50 39.81
C PHE A 892 31.10 -23.01 38.39
N GLU A 893 31.21 -23.87 37.39
CA GLU A 893 31.00 -23.51 35.99
C GLU A 893 29.56 -23.66 35.58
N LEU A 894 29.09 -22.72 34.71
CA LEU A 894 27.79 -22.73 34.08
C LEU A 894 27.96 -23.10 32.61
N TRP A 895 27.22 -24.09 32.18
CA TRP A 895 27.30 -24.61 30.81
C TRP A 895 25.95 -24.56 30.14
N VAL A 896 25.99 -24.11 28.89
CA VAL A 896 24.83 -24.13 28.00
C VAL A 896 25.08 -25.10 26.87
N THR A 897 24.21 -26.10 26.71
CA THR A 897 24.29 -27.11 25.65
C THR A 897 23.20 -26.84 24.63
N VAL A 898 23.55 -26.72 23.37
CA VAL A 898 22.61 -26.51 22.26
C VAL A 898 22.98 -27.41 21.08
N LYS A 899 21.99 -27.94 20.37
CA LYS A 899 22.20 -28.64 19.11
C LYS A 899 22.37 -27.62 17.98
N ASP A 900 23.52 -27.65 17.32
CA ASP A 900 23.73 -26.91 16.08
C ASP A 900 23.24 -27.80 14.90
N HIS A 901 22.22 -27.30 14.20
CA HIS A 901 21.58 -28.05 13.10
C HIS A 901 22.43 -28.09 11.82
N ILE A 902 23.37 -27.15 11.64
CA ILE A 902 24.28 -27.11 10.49
C ILE A 902 25.39 -28.16 10.69
N LEU A 903 25.95 -28.22 11.89
CA LEU A 903 26.98 -29.18 12.25
C LEU A 903 26.39 -30.54 12.65
N ASP A 904 25.09 -30.65 12.82
CA ASP A 904 24.33 -31.79 13.32
C ASP A 904 24.93 -32.43 14.60
N ARG A 905 25.35 -31.58 15.52
CA ARG A 905 25.91 -32.01 16.83
C ARG A 905 25.58 -31.04 17.95
N LYS A 906 25.64 -31.57 19.18
CA LYS A 906 25.53 -30.74 20.38
C LYS A 906 26.82 -29.97 20.62
N ILE A 907 26.71 -28.68 20.83
CA ILE A 907 27.77 -27.75 21.22
C ILE A 907 27.57 -27.41 22.69
N ARG A 908 28.62 -27.42 23.47
CA ARG A 908 28.63 -27.06 24.89
C ARG A 908 29.38 -25.73 25.05
N LEU A 909 28.71 -24.70 25.53
CA LEU A 909 29.21 -23.34 25.68
C LEU A 909 29.40 -23.08 27.18
N ARG A 910 30.63 -22.64 27.59
CA ARG A 910 30.84 -22.13 28.92
C ARG A 910 30.23 -20.73 29.00
N ALA A 911 29.47 -20.45 30.05
CA ALA A 911 28.82 -19.16 30.24
C ALA A 911 29.19 -18.55 31.62
N ASP A 912 29.58 -17.30 31.64
CA ASP A 912 29.70 -16.51 32.87
C ASP A 912 28.39 -15.75 33.16
N LEU A 913 27.60 -15.49 32.09
CA LEU A 913 26.27 -14.87 32.13
C LEU A 913 25.31 -15.61 31.16
N VAL A 914 24.09 -15.82 31.63
CA VAL A 914 22.99 -16.33 30.79
C VAL A 914 21.84 -15.33 30.85
N ALA A 915 21.49 -14.72 29.69
CA ALA A 915 20.41 -13.76 29.57
C ALA A 915 19.18 -14.43 28.92
N LEU A 916 18.10 -14.45 29.63
CA LEU A 916 16.84 -15.07 29.18
C LEU A 916 15.92 -14.02 28.55
N ALA A 917 15.65 -14.16 27.26
CA ALA A 917 14.68 -13.36 26.53
C ALA A 917 13.25 -13.79 26.91
N SER A 918 12.83 -13.41 28.11
CA SER A 918 11.56 -13.81 28.70
C SER A 918 10.36 -13.25 27.95
N ALA A 919 9.27 -14.01 27.95
CA ALA A 919 7.99 -13.57 27.37
C ALA A 919 7.47 -12.31 28.05
N ILE A 920 6.78 -11.47 27.29
CA ILE A 920 5.93 -10.41 27.83
C ILE A 920 4.53 -10.99 27.97
N ILE A 921 3.99 -10.95 29.19
CA ILE A 921 2.66 -11.47 29.53
C ILE A 921 1.71 -10.32 29.90
N PRO A 922 0.40 -10.45 29.64
CA PRO A 922 -0.55 -9.44 30.08
C PRO A 922 -0.51 -9.29 31.61
N ALA A 923 -0.75 -8.09 32.11
CA ALA A 923 -1.11 -7.91 33.51
C ALA A 923 -2.43 -8.62 33.81
N ASP A 924 -2.77 -8.84 35.09
CA ASP A 924 -4.12 -9.33 35.42
C ASP A 924 -5.17 -8.25 35.10
N ASN A 925 -5.75 -8.38 33.93
CA ASN A 925 -6.73 -7.44 33.39
C ASN A 925 -8.19 -7.84 33.75
N SER A 926 -8.41 -8.95 34.45
CA SER A 926 -9.73 -9.54 34.66
C SER A 926 -10.70 -8.59 35.37
N ALA A 927 -10.24 -7.93 36.44
CA ALA A 927 -11.07 -6.98 37.18
C ALA A 927 -11.46 -5.75 36.33
N LEU A 928 -10.51 -5.14 35.62
CA LEU A 928 -10.77 -3.99 34.75
C LEU A 928 -11.65 -4.38 33.56
N ALA A 929 -11.40 -5.55 32.97
CA ALA A 929 -12.21 -6.08 31.89
C ALA A 929 -13.69 -6.27 32.35
N GLN A 930 -13.92 -6.72 33.57
CA GLN A 930 -15.25 -6.86 34.14
C GLN A 930 -15.89 -5.49 34.46
N ILE A 931 -15.16 -4.58 35.10
CA ILE A 931 -15.65 -3.23 35.48
C ILE A 931 -16.09 -2.46 34.25
N PHE A 932 -15.26 -2.44 33.19
CA PHE A 932 -15.54 -1.68 31.97
C PHE A 932 -16.19 -2.53 30.86
N LYS A 933 -16.44 -3.82 31.11
CA LYS A 933 -17.05 -4.78 30.17
C LYS A 933 -16.31 -4.85 28.84
N LEU A 934 -14.99 -5.03 28.91
CA LEU A 934 -14.11 -5.05 27.77
C LEU A 934 -13.67 -6.48 27.43
N PRO A 935 -13.59 -6.85 26.15
CA PRO A 935 -13.13 -8.16 25.75
C PRO A 935 -11.63 -8.33 25.95
N LEU A 936 -11.23 -9.51 26.39
CA LEU A 936 -9.85 -10.00 26.36
C LEU A 936 -9.72 -11.06 25.25
N ASN A 937 -8.57 -11.13 24.60
CA ASN A 937 -8.25 -12.24 23.73
C ASN A 937 -7.88 -13.49 24.55
N GLN A 938 -7.69 -14.63 23.89
CA GLN A 938 -7.33 -15.89 24.55
C GLN A 938 -5.98 -15.85 25.30
N ASP A 939 -5.12 -14.88 24.97
CA ASP A 939 -3.83 -14.68 25.64
C ASP A 939 -3.93 -13.74 26.85
N GLY A 940 -5.08 -13.13 27.14
CA GLY A 940 -5.34 -12.20 28.25
C GLY A 940 -5.05 -10.73 27.96
N PHE A 941 -4.70 -10.36 26.75
CA PHE A 941 -4.57 -8.96 26.32
C PHE A 941 -5.94 -8.39 25.97
N PHE A 942 -6.09 -7.07 26.10
CA PHE A 942 -7.29 -6.38 25.63
C PHE A 942 -7.40 -6.44 24.10
N MET A 943 -8.65 -6.62 23.64
CA MET A 943 -8.95 -6.77 22.22
C MET A 943 -9.58 -5.49 21.66
N GLU A 944 -8.97 -4.99 20.59
CA GLU A 944 -9.46 -3.84 19.82
C GLU A 944 -10.74 -4.19 19.02
N ALA A 945 -11.53 -3.18 18.69
CA ALA A 945 -12.75 -3.33 17.90
C ALA A 945 -12.48 -3.87 16.48
N HIS A 946 -11.40 -3.43 15.84
CA HIS A 946 -10.97 -3.93 14.54
C HIS A 946 -9.49 -3.60 14.30
N ALA A 947 -8.67 -4.61 14.02
CA ALA A 947 -7.22 -4.50 13.91
C ALA A 947 -6.74 -3.40 12.93
N LYS A 948 -7.41 -3.19 11.80
CA LYS A 948 -7.05 -2.20 10.78
C LYS A 948 -7.82 -0.88 10.89
N LEU A 949 -9.15 -0.96 11.05
CA LEU A 949 -10.02 0.22 10.97
C LEU A 949 -10.17 0.95 12.32
N ARG A 950 -10.09 0.22 13.44
CA ARG A 950 -10.27 0.75 14.80
C ARG A 950 -9.25 0.12 15.76
N PRO A 951 -7.94 0.36 15.53
CA PRO A 951 -6.86 -0.36 16.23
C PRO A 951 -6.63 0.14 17.67
N VAL A 952 -7.24 1.24 18.07
CA VAL A 952 -7.10 1.84 19.40
C VAL A 952 -8.43 2.02 20.13
N GLU A 953 -9.55 1.59 19.53
CA GLU A 953 -10.87 1.63 20.16
C GLU A 953 -11.28 0.23 20.61
N PHE A 954 -12.06 0.17 21.66
CA PHE A 954 -12.85 -1.01 21.97
C PHE A 954 -14.15 -1.05 21.18
N ALA A 955 -14.83 -2.19 21.18
CA ALA A 955 -16.20 -2.29 20.70
C ALA A 955 -17.18 -1.45 21.55
N THR A 956 -16.85 -1.25 22.82
CA THR A 956 -17.56 -0.31 23.73
C THR A 956 -17.11 1.11 23.43
N ASP A 957 -18.03 1.98 23.02
CA ASP A 957 -17.74 3.33 22.65
C ASP A 957 -17.25 4.20 23.83
N GLY A 958 -16.34 5.12 23.56
CA GLY A 958 -15.78 6.03 24.57
C GLY A 958 -14.60 5.46 25.35
N ILE A 959 -14.23 4.20 25.11
CA ILE A 959 -13.08 3.54 25.76
C ILE A 959 -12.02 3.22 24.70
N PHE A 960 -10.77 3.54 25.02
CA PHE A 960 -9.63 3.47 24.10
C PHE A 960 -8.49 2.65 24.71
N LEU A 961 -7.62 2.11 23.87
CA LEU A 961 -6.58 1.16 24.24
C LEU A 961 -5.19 1.68 23.84
N ALA A 962 -4.23 1.61 24.75
CA ALA A 962 -2.87 2.08 24.51
C ALA A 962 -1.78 1.17 25.11
N GLY A 963 -0.65 1.10 24.44
CA GLY A 963 0.56 0.45 24.93
C GLY A 963 0.46 -1.07 24.98
N MET A 964 1.25 -1.68 25.90
CA MET A 964 1.36 -3.14 25.99
C MET A 964 0.11 -3.81 26.60
N ALA A 965 -0.87 -3.06 27.10
CA ALA A 965 -2.17 -3.60 27.45
C ALA A 965 -2.85 -4.25 26.24
N HIS A 966 -2.54 -3.77 25.04
CA HIS A 966 -3.04 -4.31 23.77
C HIS A 966 -2.24 -5.54 23.29
N TYR A 967 -0.93 -5.43 23.27
CA TYR A 967 0.00 -6.46 22.81
C TYR A 967 1.45 -6.00 23.06
N PRO A 968 2.44 -6.90 23.20
CA PRO A 968 3.85 -6.51 23.36
C PRO A 968 4.34 -5.59 22.24
N LYS A 969 4.97 -4.47 22.60
CA LYS A 969 5.50 -3.48 21.65
C LYS A 969 6.59 -2.62 22.29
N PRO A 970 7.50 -2.04 21.50
CA PRO A 970 8.55 -1.15 22.00
C PRO A 970 8.00 0.24 22.39
N ILE A 971 8.87 1.09 22.92
CA ILE A 971 8.52 2.42 23.45
C ILE A 971 7.87 3.30 22.39
N GLU A 972 8.50 3.42 21.22
CA GLU A 972 8.02 4.26 20.12
C GLU A 972 6.63 3.85 19.62
N GLU A 973 6.38 2.55 19.51
CA GLU A 973 5.05 2.06 19.15
C GLU A 973 4.02 2.28 20.27
N SER A 974 4.44 2.17 21.53
CA SER A 974 3.59 2.45 22.69
C SER A 974 3.19 3.93 22.75
N ILE A 975 4.12 4.83 22.44
CA ILE A 975 3.88 6.27 22.36
C ILE A 975 2.97 6.61 21.18
N ALA A 976 3.24 6.05 20.00
CA ALA A 976 2.38 6.27 18.83
C ALA A 976 0.93 5.81 19.10
N GLN A 977 0.76 4.62 19.69
CA GLN A 977 -0.57 4.11 20.04
C GLN A 977 -1.25 4.96 21.13
N ALA A 978 -0.51 5.46 22.11
CA ALA A 978 -1.04 6.32 23.16
C ALA A 978 -1.54 7.67 22.60
N LYS A 979 -0.78 8.29 21.70
CA LYS A 979 -1.21 9.47 20.95
C LYS A 979 -2.43 9.19 20.08
N ALA A 980 -2.47 8.04 19.41
CA ALA A 980 -3.62 7.63 18.63
C ALA A 980 -4.89 7.47 19.51
N ALA A 981 -4.78 6.82 20.65
CA ALA A 981 -5.87 6.69 21.62
C ALA A 981 -6.36 8.05 22.13
N ALA A 982 -5.44 8.95 22.47
CA ALA A 982 -5.75 10.33 22.86
C ALA A 982 -6.44 11.12 21.71
N SER A 983 -5.96 10.98 20.47
CA SER A 983 -6.58 11.57 19.30
C SER A 983 -8.01 11.09 19.10
N ARG A 984 -8.27 9.79 19.25
CA ARG A 984 -9.61 9.22 19.12
C ARG A 984 -10.52 9.58 20.29
N ALA A 985 -10.00 9.63 21.52
CA ALA A 985 -10.72 10.10 22.69
C ALA A 985 -11.16 11.56 22.54
N SER A 986 -10.29 12.43 22.01
CA SER A 986 -10.62 13.82 21.77
C SER A 986 -11.73 14.05 20.75
N VAL A 987 -12.04 13.07 19.88
CA VAL A 987 -13.21 13.13 18.99
C VAL A 987 -14.53 13.12 19.79
N VAL A 988 -14.57 12.36 20.89
CA VAL A 988 -15.71 12.38 21.82
C VAL A 988 -15.72 13.68 22.63
N LEU A 989 -14.59 13.99 23.28
CA LEU A 989 -14.47 15.11 24.23
C LEU A 989 -14.63 16.49 23.57
N SER A 990 -14.42 16.61 22.28
CA SER A 990 -14.58 17.87 21.55
C SER A 990 -16.04 18.25 21.27
N LYS A 991 -16.97 17.33 21.46
CA LYS A 991 -18.40 17.53 21.22
C LYS A 991 -19.08 18.05 22.49
N LYS A 992 -20.02 18.98 22.37
CA LYS A 992 -20.89 19.38 23.46
C LYS A 992 -22.00 18.37 23.71
N GLU A 993 -22.44 17.72 22.64
CA GLU A 993 -23.52 16.74 22.63
C GLU A 993 -23.18 15.58 21.69
N LEU A 994 -23.61 14.40 22.04
CA LEU A 994 -23.58 13.22 21.19
C LEU A 994 -25.01 12.85 20.81
N THR A 995 -25.22 12.60 19.53
CA THR A 995 -26.44 11.95 19.06
C THR A 995 -26.30 10.44 19.30
N VAL A 996 -27.15 9.90 20.15
CA VAL A 996 -27.14 8.46 20.47
C VAL A 996 -28.08 7.69 19.56
N GLU A 997 -27.95 6.35 19.59
CA GLU A 997 -28.80 5.48 18.80
C GLU A 997 -30.26 5.58 19.24
N GLY A 998 -31.17 5.64 18.25
CA GLY A 998 -32.62 5.65 18.49
C GLY A 998 -33.17 4.26 18.80
N VAL A 999 -32.41 3.19 18.54
CA VAL A 999 -32.80 1.80 18.88
C VAL A 999 -32.42 1.55 20.33
N VAL A 1000 -33.41 1.60 21.21
CA VAL A 1000 -33.23 1.39 22.65
C VAL A 1000 -34.17 0.28 23.14
N SER A 1001 -33.73 -0.44 24.19
CA SER A 1001 -34.59 -1.39 24.89
C SER A 1001 -35.65 -0.62 25.66
N HIS A 1002 -36.91 -0.97 25.45
CA HIS A 1002 -38.04 -0.35 26.15
C HIS A 1002 -38.72 -1.35 27.05
N VAL A 1003 -38.90 -0.98 28.33
CA VAL A 1003 -39.65 -1.78 29.29
C VAL A 1003 -41.13 -1.38 29.25
N THR A 1004 -42.00 -2.29 28.87
CA THR A 1004 -43.43 -2.08 28.94
C THR A 1004 -43.87 -2.17 30.41
N GLU A 1005 -43.98 -1.01 31.07
CA GLU A 1005 -44.21 -0.93 32.51
C GLU A 1005 -45.45 -1.71 32.97
N SER A 1006 -46.52 -1.69 32.17
CA SER A 1006 -47.77 -2.43 32.47
C SER A 1006 -47.58 -3.96 32.50
N MET A 1007 -46.51 -4.48 31.90
CA MET A 1007 -46.15 -5.93 31.89
C MET A 1007 -44.98 -6.24 32.81
N CYS A 1008 -44.25 -5.24 33.26
CA CYS A 1008 -43.04 -5.41 34.07
C CYS A 1008 -43.40 -5.75 35.53
N ARG A 1009 -42.70 -6.74 36.07
CA ARG A 1009 -42.86 -7.15 37.49
C ARG A 1009 -41.78 -6.55 38.40
N GLY A 1010 -40.88 -5.72 37.90
CA GLY A 1010 -39.81 -5.10 38.67
C GLY A 1010 -38.74 -6.07 39.21
N CYS A 1011 -38.58 -7.27 38.65
CA CYS A 1011 -37.68 -8.30 39.17
C CYS A 1011 -36.17 -8.01 38.98
N GLY A 1012 -35.77 -6.98 38.20
CA GLY A 1012 -34.38 -6.58 37.99
C GLY A 1012 -33.50 -7.50 37.13
N LYS A 1013 -34.01 -8.67 36.71
CA LYS A 1013 -33.21 -9.62 35.91
C LYS A 1013 -32.66 -9.05 34.60
N CYS A 1014 -33.37 -8.16 33.95
CA CYS A 1014 -32.89 -7.51 32.74
C CYS A 1014 -31.64 -6.63 32.99
N VAL A 1015 -31.58 -5.98 34.17
CA VAL A 1015 -30.42 -5.19 34.60
C VAL A 1015 -29.27 -6.12 34.99
N GLU A 1016 -29.57 -7.20 35.74
CA GLU A 1016 -28.57 -8.18 36.19
C GLU A 1016 -27.84 -8.86 35.01
N VAL A 1017 -28.57 -9.24 33.94
CA VAL A 1017 -28.02 -9.95 32.79
C VAL A 1017 -27.50 -9.02 31.70
N CYS A 1018 -27.73 -7.70 31.81
CA CYS A 1018 -27.30 -6.73 30.79
C CYS A 1018 -25.77 -6.59 30.78
N PRO A 1019 -25.08 -6.98 29.72
CA PRO A 1019 -23.64 -6.85 29.69
C PRO A 1019 -23.16 -5.40 29.52
N TYR A 1020 -24.09 -4.44 29.29
CA TYR A 1020 -23.82 -3.04 29.05
C TYR A 1020 -24.31 -2.10 30.14
N ASN A 1021 -24.90 -2.62 31.24
CA ASN A 1021 -25.53 -1.81 32.31
C ASN A 1021 -26.63 -0.84 31.83
N ALA A 1022 -27.33 -1.17 30.74
CA ALA A 1022 -28.39 -0.34 30.19
C ALA A 1022 -29.68 -0.45 31.03
#